data_a4ce3561c9e771825bbfb2ce6027d148
#
_entry.id   a4ce3561c9e771825bbfb2ce6027d148
#
_cell.length_a   1.000
_cell.length_b   1.000
_cell.length_c   1.000
_cell.angle_alpha   90.00
_cell.angle_beta   90.00
_cell.angle_gamma   90.00
#
_symmetry.space_group_name_H-M   'P 1'
#
loop_
_entity.id
_entity.type
_entity.pdbx_description
1 polymer ?
#
loop_
_entity_poly.entity_id
_entity_poly.type
_entity_poly.pdbx_seq_one_letter_code
_entity_poly.pdbx_strand_id
1 'polypeptide(L)'
;MKNNLWSVVLLTLSATSYGQSGQLQSFPLTSVRLLESPFQKAQQTDMKYILSLDADRLLAPYLKEAGITPLKDNYGNWENTGLDGHIGGHYLSALSEMYAATGNQQIKERLDYMLDWLEKCQLKNGDGYVGGVPGSKALWADIAKGKIDAGGFSLNGKWVPWYNVHKVYAGLVDAYKLTGNEKAKKMLIKLSDWCLKLVANLSDEQIQLMLKSEHGGMNEVFADVAAITGDKKYLVLAEKFSHKTILDPLLKNEDKLNGIHANTQIPKVIGFMRVAEVGGDAKWVDAANFFWNTVVDNRTISIGGNSVREHFNPSNDFSSMLESREGPETCNSYNMLKLSKHLFLAHPKAKYMDYYERTTYNHILSSQHPDGGFVYFTPIRPRHYRVYSEPQESFWCCVGSGLENHGKYGEMIYAHDATNLYVNLFIPSTLEWKEKGLKLTQNTKFPFEEQSVFTLDLKKAQKFAVKFRYPSWITNGEMKIKVNGKEVAIEKDANSYVSINRKWKSGDVISVVLPMHNTAEQLPDKSAWVSFVHGPIVLAAVTGETDLTGLRADGSRMGHIASGPIYPIEEAPMLVSNSNDLAQSLKEIKDKPFSYSASDIIYQDQFKNLQLVPFFQIHDARYMLYWPYTTKEKLPELQAAMKEREDAKMKLEALTVDLVTAGEQQPENDHNFKGEKTDTGIYKERHYRNGTGFFSYDLKNPKLEARKLRITYFGSDKNRNFDVYLNSVLVASIAMDGKEGNQFIDKIIEIPVEVLKSNAKQLEVKFQAKLNSSITGIYEVRLMK
;
A
#
# COMPACT_ATOMS: atom_id res chain seq x y z
N MET A 1 -62.33 39.04 30.18
CA MET A 1 -61.08 39.16 29.40
C MET A 1 -60.11 38.07 29.84
N LYS A 2 -60.02 37.03 29.07
CA LYS A 2 -59.18 35.83 29.38
C LYS A 2 -57.97 35.86 28.43
N ASN A 3 -56.78 36.01 29.02
CA ASN A 3 -55.52 35.93 28.29
C ASN A 3 -55.11 34.44 28.11
N ASN A 4 -55.00 33.95 26.87
CA ASN A 4 -54.45 32.67 26.55
C ASN A 4 -52.97 32.87 26.27
N LEU A 5 -52.11 32.34 27.16
CA LEU A 5 -50.68 32.11 26.87
C LEU A 5 -50.52 30.80 26.07
N TRP A 6 -50.00 30.89 24.88
CA TRP A 6 -49.52 29.74 24.11
C TRP A 6 -48.06 29.48 24.49
N SER A 7 -47.81 28.37 25.18
CA SER A 7 -46.46 27.85 25.44
C SER A 7 -45.98 27.11 24.19
N VAL A 8 -44.95 27.64 23.52
CA VAL A 8 -44.24 26.95 22.46
C VAL A 8 -43.26 25.99 23.11
N VAL A 9 -43.53 24.67 23.02
CA VAL A 9 -42.59 23.61 23.39
C VAL A 9 -41.64 23.41 22.22
N LEU A 10 -40.41 23.88 22.36
CA LEU A 10 -39.31 23.51 21.48
C LEU A 10 -38.91 22.03 21.76
N LEU A 11 -39.32 21.13 20.90
CA LEU A 11 -38.76 19.78 20.82
C LEU A 11 -37.37 19.84 20.18
N THR A 12 -36.33 19.84 20.99
CA THR A 12 -34.98 19.53 20.53
C THR A 12 -34.91 18.04 20.22
N LEU A 13 -34.96 17.67 18.95
CA LEU A 13 -34.61 16.37 18.48
C LEU A 13 -33.10 16.21 18.61
N SER A 14 -32.63 15.67 19.73
CA SER A 14 -31.30 15.09 19.83
C SER A 14 -31.29 13.82 19.00
N ALA A 15 -30.59 13.85 17.87
CA ALA A 15 -30.26 12.66 17.12
C ALA A 15 -29.33 11.80 17.97
N THR A 16 -29.91 10.87 18.72
CA THR A 16 -29.16 9.78 19.35
C THR A 16 -28.71 8.83 18.27
N SER A 17 -27.41 8.88 17.93
CA SER A 17 -26.75 7.78 17.21
C SER A 17 -26.93 6.52 18.06
N TYR A 18 -27.72 5.59 17.57
CA TYR A 18 -27.81 4.23 18.12
C TYR A 18 -26.48 3.51 17.85
N GLY A 19 -25.44 3.77 18.65
CA GLY A 19 -24.36 2.81 18.84
C GLY A 19 -24.93 1.62 19.58
N GLN A 20 -24.88 0.44 18.97
CA GLN A 20 -25.18 -0.81 19.70
C GLN A 20 -24.29 -0.87 20.93
N SER A 21 -24.85 -0.85 22.10
CA SER A 21 -24.14 -0.94 23.37
C SER A 21 -23.41 -2.28 23.43
N GLY A 22 -22.08 -2.27 23.21
CA GLY A 22 -21.22 -3.46 23.27
C GLY A 22 -20.24 -3.63 22.10
N GLN A 23 -20.39 -2.90 20.99
CA GLN A 23 -19.48 -2.99 19.86
C GLN A 23 -18.19 -2.22 20.12
N LEU A 24 -17.03 -2.86 19.82
CA LEU A 24 -15.72 -2.23 19.92
C LEU A 24 -15.58 -1.11 18.88
N GLN A 25 -15.03 0.03 19.27
CA GLN A 25 -14.85 1.23 18.45
C GLN A 25 -13.45 1.79 18.64
N SER A 26 -12.88 2.36 17.56
CA SER A 26 -11.71 3.24 17.68
C SER A 26 -12.14 4.60 18.23
N PHE A 27 -11.22 5.27 18.93
CA PHE A 27 -11.43 6.66 19.29
C PHE A 27 -11.35 7.55 18.04
N PRO A 28 -12.14 8.64 17.98
CA PRO A 28 -11.91 9.66 16.96
C PRO A 28 -10.47 10.19 17.03
N LEU A 29 -9.83 10.43 15.89
CA LEU A 29 -8.47 11.03 15.85
C LEU A 29 -8.37 12.34 16.63
N THR A 30 -9.46 13.10 16.70
CA THR A 30 -9.55 14.32 17.52
C THR A 30 -9.37 14.08 19.02
N SER A 31 -9.57 12.85 19.49
CA SER A 31 -9.42 12.47 20.91
C SER A 31 -8.00 12.03 21.26
N VAL A 32 -7.13 11.80 20.28
CA VAL A 32 -5.75 11.34 20.50
C VAL A 32 -4.78 12.40 20.02
N ARG A 33 -3.75 12.68 20.83
CA ARG A 33 -2.64 13.60 20.45
C ARG A 33 -1.32 12.90 20.70
N LEU A 34 -0.47 12.88 19.68
CA LEU A 34 0.88 12.36 19.81
C LEU A 34 1.73 13.29 20.68
N LEU A 35 2.59 12.69 21.49
CA LEU A 35 3.65 13.38 22.23
C LEU A 35 4.98 13.17 21.51
N GLU A 36 6.04 13.82 22.00
CA GLU A 36 7.38 13.77 21.40
C GLU A 36 7.83 12.33 21.13
N SER A 37 8.09 12.03 19.86
CA SER A 37 8.43 10.69 19.37
C SER A 37 8.82 10.75 17.88
N PRO A 38 9.39 9.68 17.32
CA PRO A 38 9.57 9.56 15.88
C PRO A 38 8.26 9.75 15.09
N PHE A 39 7.15 9.28 15.61
CA PHE A 39 5.82 9.43 14.98
C PHE A 39 5.33 10.87 14.94
N GLN A 40 5.52 11.63 16.03
CA GLN A 40 5.17 13.06 16.04
C GLN A 40 6.05 13.84 15.06
N LYS A 41 7.35 13.53 14.98
CA LYS A 41 8.25 14.15 14.00
C LYS A 41 7.80 13.86 12.58
N ALA A 42 7.49 12.60 12.27
CA ALA A 42 6.97 12.20 10.95
C ALA A 42 5.66 12.90 10.61
N GLN A 43 4.72 13.00 11.57
CA GLN A 43 3.46 13.77 11.39
C GLN A 43 3.73 15.24 11.09
N GLN A 44 4.70 15.87 11.76
CA GLN A 44 5.06 17.26 11.50
C GLN A 44 5.73 17.46 10.15
N THR A 45 6.60 16.52 9.72
CA THR A 45 7.22 16.53 8.40
C THR A 45 6.15 16.42 7.30
N ASP A 46 5.20 15.51 7.46
CA ASP A 46 4.10 15.33 6.53
C ASP A 46 3.17 16.55 6.48
N MET A 47 2.83 17.12 7.64
CA MET A 47 2.03 18.35 7.68
C MET A 47 2.68 19.51 6.90
N LYS A 48 4.02 19.65 7.00
CA LYS A 48 4.75 20.63 6.20
C LYS A 48 4.67 20.32 4.71
N TYR A 49 4.82 19.05 4.33
CA TYR A 49 4.69 18.60 2.95
C TYR A 49 3.28 18.88 2.40
N ILE A 50 2.22 18.50 3.12
CA ILE A 50 0.82 18.78 2.76
C ILE A 50 0.60 20.28 2.52
N LEU A 51 1.10 21.14 3.40
CA LEU A 51 0.95 22.61 3.26
C LEU A 51 1.81 23.19 2.13
N SER A 52 2.88 22.53 1.71
CA SER A 52 3.75 22.96 0.61
C SER A 52 3.13 22.72 -0.77
N LEU A 53 2.17 21.79 -0.88
CA LEU A 53 1.49 21.51 -2.13
C LEU A 53 0.57 22.66 -2.53
N ASP A 54 0.54 22.97 -3.82
CA ASP A 54 -0.30 24.01 -4.40
C ASP A 54 -1.71 23.46 -4.70
N ALA A 55 -2.69 23.92 -3.94
CA ALA A 55 -4.07 23.48 -4.07
C ALA A 55 -4.67 23.77 -5.46
N ASP A 56 -4.28 24.88 -6.11
CA ASP A 56 -4.80 25.25 -7.41
C ASP A 56 -4.32 24.29 -8.50
N ARG A 57 -3.10 23.76 -8.35
CA ARG A 57 -2.56 22.73 -9.24
C ARG A 57 -3.27 21.39 -9.05
N LEU A 58 -3.60 21.02 -7.80
CA LEU A 58 -4.36 19.81 -7.48
C LEU A 58 -5.83 19.91 -7.91
N LEU A 59 -6.39 21.11 -7.96
CA LEU A 59 -7.77 21.37 -8.41
C LEU A 59 -7.88 21.43 -9.95
N ALA A 60 -6.78 21.70 -10.66
CA ALA A 60 -6.81 21.92 -12.10
C ALA A 60 -7.49 20.79 -12.90
N PRO A 61 -7.25 19.48 -12.65
CA PRO A 61 -7.95 18.42 -13.37
C PRO A 61 -9.48 18.50 -13.26
N TYR A 62 -9.99 18.77 -12.06
CA TYR A 62 -11.42 18.86 -11.80
C TYR A 62 -12.07 20.06 -12.47
N LEU A 63 -11.37 21.21 -12.47
CA LEU A 63 -11.82 22.43 -13.13
C LEU A 63 -11.90 22.21 -14.64
N LYS A 64 -10.87 21.57 -15.26
CA LYS A 64 -10.86 21.21 -16.69
C LYS A 64 -12.06 20.35 -17.06
N GLU A 65 -12.31 19.26 -16.30
CA GLU A 65 -13.43 18.35 -16.57
C GLU A 65 -14.80 19.01 -16.35
N ALA A 66 -14.91 19.96 -15.44
CA ALA A 66 -16.13 20.75 -15.24
C ALA A 66 -16.30 21.86 -16.31
N GLY A 67 -15.34 22.09 -17.19
CA GLY A 67 -15.36 23.19 -18.15
C GLY A 67 -15.21 24.57 -17.49
N ILE A 68 -14.45 24.63 -16.40
CA ILE A 68 -14.05 25.85 -15.70
C ILE A 68 -12.55 26.06 -15.99
N THR A 69 -12.16 27.30 -16.31
CA THR A 69 -10.75 27.63 -16.55
C THR A 69 -9.94 27.40 -15.26
N PRO A 70 -8.90 26.54 -15.30
CA PRO A 70 -8.06 26.32 -14.12
C PRO A 70 -7.32 27.59 -13.70
N LEU A 71 -7.06 27.72 -12.41
CA LEU A 71 -6.28 28.83 -11.86
C LEU A 71 -4.78 28.64 -12.13
N LYS A 72 -4.32 27.40 -12.21
CA LYS A 72 -2.96 26.97 -12.55
C LYS A 72 -3.00 25.69 -13.36
N ASP A 73 -1.88 25.33 -14.01
CA ASP A 73 -1.73 24.02 -14.62
C ASP A 73 -1.60 22.94 -13.55
N ASN A 74 -2.13 21.74 -13.84
CA ASN A 74 -1.98 20.58 -12.95
C ASN A 74 -0.51 20.17 -12.78
N TYR A 75 -0.24 19.41 -11.75
CA TYR A 75 1.06 18.79 -11.55
C TYR A 75 1.39 17.82 -12.70
N GLY A 76 2.66 17.52 -12.85
CA GLY A 76 3.18 16.55 -13.82
C GLY A 76 3.09 15.11 -13.33
N ASN A 77 3.93 14.24 -13.89
CA ASN A 77 4.02 12.82 -13.57
C ASN A 77 2.68 12.12 -13.83
N TRP A 78 2.13 11.35 -12.87
CA TRP A 78 0.84 10.66 -13.06
C TRP A 78 -0.36 11.62 -13.07
N GLU A 79 -0.24 12.83 -12.51
CA GLU A 79 -1.27 13.86 -12.48
C GLU A 79 -1.54 14.54 -13.84
N ASN A 80 -0.75 14.25 -14.88
CA ASN A 80 -0.97 14.77 -16.24
C ASN A 80 -0.80 13.71 -17.34
N THR A 81 -0.76 12.42 -16.96
CA THR A 81 -0.59 11.31 -17.91
C THR A 81 -1.76 10.32 -17.90
N GLY A 82 -2.93 10.77 -17.46
CA GLY A 82 -4.19 10.00 -17.48
C GLY A 82 -4.75 9.62 -16.10
N LEU A 83 -4.01 9.83 -15.03
CA LEU A 83 -4.49 9.65 -13.64
C LEU A 83 -4.79 11.00 -12.96
N ASP A 84 -5.01 12.01 -13.77
CA ASP A 84 -5.26 13.40 -13.36
C ASP A 84 -6.31 13.50 -12.25
N GLY A 85 -5.98 14.12 -11.14
CA GLY A 85 -6.87 14.36 -10.00
C GLY A 85 -6.86 13.28 -8.91
N HIS A 86 -6.14 12.16 -9.06
CA HIS A 86 -6.12 11.14 -7.99
C HIS A 86 -5.48 11.66 -6.69
N ILE A 87 -4.38 12.44 -6.79
CA ILE A 87 -3.77 13.07 -5.61
C ILE A 87 -4.69 14.10 -4.99
N GLY A 88 -5.50 14.82 -5.76
CA GLY A 88 -6.51 15.73 -5.20
C GLY A 88 -7.49 15.03 -4.26
N GLY A 89 -7.92 13.81 -4.60
CA GLY A 89 -8.74 12.97 -3.73
C GLY A 89 -8.00 12.52 -2.46
N HIS A 90 -6.80 11.98 -2.58
CA HIS A 90 -5.93 11.64 -1.45
C HIS A 90 -5.66 12.85 -0.53
N TYR A 91 -5.48 14.02 -1.13
CA TYR A 91 -5.23 15.25 -0.41
C TYR A 91 -6.40 15.67 0.49
N LEU A 92 -7.67 15.42 0.08
CA LEU A 92 -8.83 15.62 0.94
C LEU A 92 -8.79 14.73 2.17
N SER A 93 -8.46 13.42 2.01
CA SER A 93 -8.28 12.49 3.13
C SER A 93 -7.16 12.98 4.05
N ALA A 94 -5.98 13.27 3.48
CA ALA A 94 -4.80 13.72 4.23
C ALA A 94 -5.07 15.00 5.03
N LEU A 95 -5.72 16.01 4.44
CA LEU A 95 -6.12 17.24 5.13
C LEU A 95 -7.10 16.95 6.28
N SER A 96 -8.05 16.06 6.06
CA SER A 96 -9.06 15.70 7.06
C SER A 96 -8.43 14.96 8.25
N GLU A 97 -7.58 13.98 7.98
CA GLU A 97 -6.84 13.21 8.98
C GLU A 97 -5.85 14.07 9.76
N MET A 98 -5.05 14.89 9.05
CA MET A 98 -4.07 15.77 9.67
C MET A 98 -4.74 16.85 10.54
N TYR A 99 -5.85 17.42 10.10
CA TYR A 99 -6.64 18.34 10.93
C TYR A 99 -7.19 17.63 12.17
N ALA A 100 -7.80 16.47 12.01
CA ALA A 100 -8.34 15.72 13.15
C ALA A 100 -7.24 15.35 14.15
N ALA A 101 -6.07 14.93 13.67
CA ALA A 101 -4.92 14.54 14.50
C ALA A 101 -4.24 15.71 15.21
N THR A 102 -4.21 16.91 14.62
CA THR A 102 -3.40 18.04 15.12
C THR A 102 -4.22 19.24 15.57
N GLY A 103 -5.41 19.46 14.99
CA GLY A 103 -6.21 20.67 15.17
C GLY A 103 -5.65 21.89 14.43
N ASN A 104 -4.71 21.71 13.49
CA ASN A 104 -4.06 22.81 12.78
C ASN A 104 -5.04 23.56 11.88
N GLN A 105 -5.19 24.88 12.12
CA GLN A 105 -6.17 25.70 11.42
C GLN A 105 -5.85 25.92 9.94
N GLN A 106 -4.57 26.02 9.57
CA GLN A 106 -4.16 26.17 8.15
C GLN A 106 -4.55 24.94 7.33
N ILE A 107 -4.45 23.74 7.91
CA ILE A 107 -4.92 22.49 7.29
C ILE A 107 -6.44 22.54 7.07
N LYS A 108 -7.19 23.02 8.06
CA LYS A 108 -8.67 23.17 7.95
C LYS A 108 -9.07 24.16 6.86
N GLU A 109 -8.41 25.30 6.81
CA GLU A 109 -8.66 26.33 5.78
C GLU A 109 -8.36 25.77 4.36
N ARG A 110 -7.28 24.99 4.23
CA ARG A 110 -6.93 24.33 2.98
C ARG A 110 -7.97 23.28 2.57
N LEU A 111 -8.48 22.49 3.52
CA LEU A 111 -9.57 21.53 3.27
C LEU A 111 -10.84 22.25 2.78
N ASP A 112 -11.24 23.31 3.47
CA ASP A 112 -12.42 24.07 3.08
C ASP A 112 -12.28 24.71 1.69
N TYR A 113 -11.08 25.21 1.36
CA TYR A 113 -10.78 25.76 0.04
C TYR A 113 -10.91 24.69 -1.07
N MET A 114 -10.38 23.50 -0.86
CA MET A 114 -10.51 22.38 -1.80
C MET A 114 -11.98 22.00 -2.00
N LEU A 115 -12.75 21.86 -0.92
CA LEU A 115 -14.17 21.51 -0.96
C LEU A 115 -15.01 22.59 -1.66
N ASP A 116 -14.68 23.87 -1.49
CA ASP A 116 -15.40 24.98 -2.14
C ASP A 116 -15.26 24.92 -3.67
N TRP A 117 -14.07 24.63 -4.17
CA TRP A 117 -13.84 24.50 -5.60
C TRP A 117 -14.43 23.20 -6.17
N LEU A 118 -14.31 22.08 -5.48
CA LEU A 118 -14.91 20.82 -5.91
C LEU A 118 -16.42 20.88 -5.95
N GLU A 119 -17.06 21.58 -4.99
CA GLU A 119 -18.52 21.84 -5.03
C GLU A 119 -18.91 22.67 -6.26
N LYS A 120 -18.14 23.72 -6.60
CA LYS A 120 -18.36 24.50 -7.84
C LYS A 120 -18.26 23.61 -9.09
N CYS A 121 -17.27 22.69 -9.13
CA CYS A 121 -17.13 21.74 -10.23
C CYS A 121 -18.36 20.81 -10.32
N GLN A 122 -18.81 20.25 -9.19
CA GLN A 122 -19.98 19.38 -9.13
C GLN A 122 -21.25 20.09 -9.57
N LEU A 123 -21.47 21.34 -9.12
CA LEU A 123 -22.60 22.16 -9.50
C LEU A 123 -22.56 22.52 -11.00
N LYS A 124 -21.40 22.82 -11.54
CA LYS A 124 -21.22 23.12 -12.97
C LYS A 124 -21.50 21.91 -13.86
N ASN A 125 -21.14 20.69 -13.41
CA ASN A 125 -21.47 19.44 -14.11
C ASN A 125 -22.98 19.19 -14.14
N GLY A 126 -23.71 19.53 -13.07
CA GLY A 126 -25.17 19.53 -12.99
C GLY A 126 -25.83 18.17 -12.73
N ASP A 127 -25.08 17.06 -12.90
CA ASP A 127 -25.57 15.69 -12.73
C ASP A 127 -25.15 15.02 -11.41
N GLY A 128 -24.31 15.69 -10.61
CA GLY A 128 -23.76 15.20 -9.35
C GLY A 128 -22.34 14.67 -9.45
N TYR A 129 -21.78 14.52 -10.64
CA TYR A 129 -20.42 14.06 -10.87
C TYR A 129 -19.38 15.12 -10.50
N VAL A 130 -18.27 14.68 -9.91
CA VAL A 130 -17.04 15.43 -9.76
C VAL A 130 -15.85 14.46 -9.86
N GLY A 131 -14.91 14.74 -10.73
CA GLY A 131 -13.71 13.94 -10.96
C GLY A 131 -12.74 14.66 -11.89
N GLY A 132 -11.48 14.21 -11.88
CA GLY A 132 -10.38 14.81 -12.68
C GLY A 132 -9.99 14.00 -13.91
N VAL A 133 -10.63 12.85 -14.17
CA VAL A 133 -10.26 11.95 -15.27
C VAL A 133 -10.48 12.62 -16.62
N PRO A 134 -9.45 12.78 -17.47
CA PRO A 134 -9.57 13.48 -18.74
C PRO A 134 -10.60 12.85 -19.69
N GLY A 135 -11.57 13.65 -20.14
CA GLY A 135 -12.65 13.21 -21.05
C GLY A 135 -13.64 12.25 -20.40
N SER A 136 -13.81 12.29 -19.10
CA SER A 136 -14.65 11.38 -18.32
C SER A 136 -16.13 11.40 -18.69
N LYS A 137 -16.67 12.52 -19.16
CA LYS A 137 -18.09 12.62 -19.56
C LYS A 137 -18.45 11.66 -20.69
N ALA A 138 -17.60 11.54 -21.71
CA ALA A 138 -17.80 10.59 -22.80
C ALA A 138 -17.65 9.15 -22.32
N LEU A 139 -16.66 8.87 -21.49
CA LEU A 139 -16.46 7.57 -20.85
C LEU A 139 -17.72 7.09 -20.10
N TRP A 140 -18.24 7.93 -19.19
CA TRP A 140 -19.41 7.57 -18.39
C TRP A 140 -20.69 7.44 -19.24
N ALA A 141 -20.83 8.25 -20.29
CA ALA A 141 -21.96 8.13 -21.21
C ALA A 141 -21.94 6.81 -22.01
N ASP A 142 -20.76 6.29 -22.37
CA ASP A 142 -20.64 4.99 -23.04
C ASP A 142 -20.89 3.83 -22.06
N ILE A 143 -20.37 3.90 -20.85
CA ILE A 143 -20.62 2.91 -19.79
C ILE A 143 -22.13 2.81 -19.48
N ALA A 144 -22.83 3.95 -19.31
CA ALA A 144 -24.26 3.98 -19.06
C ALA A 144 -25.10 3.28 -20.15
N LYS A 145 -24.56 3.18 -21.39
CA LYS A 145 -25.15 2.45 -22.52
C LYS A 145 -24.71 0.99 -22.59
N GLY A 146 -23.95 0.50 -21.62
CA GLY A 146 -23.43 -0.85 -21.58
C GLY A 146 -22.26 -1.12 -22.53
N LYS A 147 -21.63 -0.09 -23.10
CA LYS A 147 -20.39 -0.19 -23.87
C LYS A 147 -19.20 -0.24 -22.92
N ILE A 148 -18.74 -1.43 -22.62
CA ILE A 148 -17.69 -1.68 -21.63
C ILE A 148 -16.58 -2.48 -22.29
N ASP A 149 -15.38 -1.86 -22.32
CA ASP A 149 -14.10 -2.48 -22.68
C ASP A 149 -13.16 -2.33 -21.48
N ALA A 150 -12.88 -3.43 -20.77
CA ALA A 150 -12.16 -3.39 -19.50
C ALA A 150 -11.00 -4.39 -19.48
N GLY A 151 -9.79 -3.87 -19.33
CA GLY A 151 -8.58 -4.59 -18.93
C GLY A 151 -8.25 -4.34 -17.46
N GLY A 152 -7.18 -4.95 -16.93
CA GLY A 152 -6.79 -4.79 -15.52
C GLY A 152 -6.59 -3.33 -15.08
N PHE A 153 -6.04 -2.51 -15.95
CA PHE A 153 -5.73 -1.10 -15.68
C PHE A 153 -6.33 -0.13 -16.69
N SER A 154 -7.28 -0.58 -17.49
CA SER A 154 -7.97 0.28 -18.46
C SER A 154 -9.46 0.05 -18.43
N LEU A 155 -10.23 1.13 -18.66
CA LEU A 155 -11.67 1.08 -18.88
C LEU A 155 -12.00 2.03 -20.01
N ASN A 156 -12.47 1.49 -21.14
CA ASN A 156 -12.74 2.23 -22.40
C ASN A 156 -11.57 3.15 -22.80
N GLY A 157 -10.35 2.60 -22.70
CA GLY A 157 -9.11 3.32 -23.05
C GLY A 157 -8.65 4.38 -22.04
N LYS A 158 -9.30 4.50 -20.86
CA LYS A 158 -8.87 5.39 -19.77
C LYS A 158 -8.14 4.60 -18.69
N TRP A 159 -7.11 5.22 -18.11
CA TRP A 159 -6.33 4.63 -17.04
C TRP A 159 -7.11 4.68 -15.73
N VAL A 160 -7.50 3.52 -15.22
CA VAL A 160 -8.19 3.23 -13.95
C VAL A 160 -9.16 4.32 -13.42
N PRO A 161 -10.17 4.70 -14.24
CA PRO A 161 -11.00 5.85 -13.91
C PRO A 161 -11.80 5.68 -12.60
N TRP A 162 -12.21 4.45 -12.26
CA TRP A 162 -12.89 4.18 -10.98
C TRP A 162 -11.97 4.32 -9.78
N TYR A 163 -10.69 3.94 -9.91
CA TYR A 163 -9.69 4.20 -8.87
C TYR A 163 -9.56 5.70 -8.60
N ASN A 164 -9.47 6.51 -9.66
CA ASN A 164 -9.38 7.97 -9.55
C ASN A 164 -10.62 8.55 -8.82
N VAL A 165 -11.81 8.19 -9.27
CA VAL A 165 -13.07 8.64 -8.64
C VAL A 165 -13.19 8.13 -7.19
N HIS A 166 -12.70 6.92 -6.89
CA HIS A 166 -12.67 6.38 -5.53
C HIS A 166 -11.93 7.33 -4.57
N LYS A 167 -10.81 7.95 -5.00
CA LYS A 167 -10.07 8.88 -4.13
C LYS A 167 -10.88 10.12 -3.75
N VAL A 168 -11.70 10.61 -4.67
CA VAL A 168 -12.65 11.69 -4.36
C VAL A 168 -13.71 11.25 -3.36
N TYR A 169 -14.29 10.04 -3.55
CA TYR A 169 -15.24 9.47 -2.60
C TYR A 169 -14.63 9.34 -1.20
N ALA A 170 -13.45 8.70 -1.10
CA ALA A 170 -12.75 8.53 0.17
C ALA A 170 -12.47 9.87 0.85
N GLY A 171 -11.97 10.85 0.11
CA GLY A 171 -11.72 12.20 0.63
C GLY A 171 -12.97 12.91 1.14
N LEU A 172 -14.12 12.74 0.47
CA LEU A 172 -15.39 13.29 0.93
C LEU A 172 -15.92 12.57 2.17
N VAL A 173 -15.76 11.23 2.24
CA VAL A 173 -16.10 10.44 3.43
C VAL A 173 -15.29 10.91 4.63
N ASP A 174 -13.97 11.05 4.48
CA ASP A 174 -13.07 11.47 5.55
C ASP A 174 -13.33 12.91 5.98
N ALA A 175 -13.54 13.82 5.03
CA ALA A 175 -13.91 15.21 5.32
C ALA A 175 -15.17 15.30 6.17
N TYR A 176 -16.18 14.48 5.91
CA TYR A 176 -17.38 14.44 6.74
C TYR A 176 -17.14 13.74 8.08
N LYS A 177 -16.59 12.50 8.07
CA LYS A 177 -16.48 11.67 9.28
C LYS A 177 -15.51 12.25 10.31
N LEU A 178 -14.40 12.85 9.85
CA LEU A 178 -13.31 13.32 10.72
C LEU A 178 -13.46 14.78 11.13
N THR A 179 -14.12 15.62 10.30
CA THR A 179 -14.20 17.06 10.55
C THR A 179 -15.63 17.59 10.73
N GLY A 180 -16.64 16.74 10.47
CA GLY A 180 -18.05 17.14 10.52
C GLY A 180 -18.47 18.05 9.36
N ASN A 181 -17.75 18.07 8.23
CA ASN A 181 -18.02 18.95 7.12
C ASN A 181 -19.29 18.54 6.36
N GLU A 182 -20.40 19.25 6.58
CA GLU A 182 -21.70 18.96 5.96
C GLU A 182 -21.73 19.21 4.43
N LYS A 183 -20.85 20.07 3.91
CA LYS A 183 -20.68 20.26 2.46
C LYS A 183 -20.17 18.98 1.82
N ALA A 184 -19.12 18.38 2.39
CA ALA A 184 -18.57 17.10 1.91
C ALA A 184 -19.64 16.00 1.89
N LYS A 185 -20.46 15.89 2.94
CA LYS A 185 -21.59 14.94 2.98
C LYS A 185 -22.60 15.16 1.83
N LYS A 186 -22.97 16.41 1.59
CA LYS A 186 -23.92 16.74 0.50
C LYS A 186 -23.33 16.39 -0.88
N MET A 187 -22.06 16.69 -1.08
CA MET A 187 -21.33 16.35 -2.32
C MET A 187 -21.25 14.85 -2.50
N LEU A 188 -20.91 14.10 -1.43
CA LEU A 188 -20.81 12.65 -1.40
C LEU A 188 -22.13 11.98 -1.81
N ILE A 189 -23.26 12.44 -1.26
CA ILE A 189 -24.59 11.92 -1.60
C ILE A 189 -24.91 12.15 -3.09
N LYS A 190 -24.65 13.37 -3.60
CA LYS A 190 -24.89 13.69 -5.02
C LYS A 190 -24.04 12.84 -5.95
N LEU A 191 -22.77 12.62 -5.60
CA LEU A 191 -21.85 11.79 -6.38
C LEU A 191 -22.30 10.31 -6.36
N SER A 192 -22.84 9.83 -5.23
CA SER A 192 -23.38 8.48 -5.10
C SER A 192 -24.69 8.29 -5.87
N ASP A 193 -25.56 9.29 -5.88
CA ASP A 193 -26.79 9.27 -6.70
C ASP A 193 -26.46 9.34 -8.20
N TRP A 194 -25.40 10.05 -8.59
CA TRP A 194 -24.87 10.01 -9.95
C TRP A 194 -24.43 8.57 -10.33
N CYS A 195 -23.69 7.88 -9.47
CA CYS A 195 -23.26 6.51 -9.75
C CYS A 195 -24.44 5.54 -9.83
N LEU A 196 -25.45 5.66 -8.97
CA LEU A 196 -26.68 4.88 -9.05
C LEU A 196 -27.38 5.03 -10.41
N LYS A 197 -27.46 6.26 -10.92
CA LYS A 197 -28.06 6.54 -12.24
C LYS A 197 -27.19 5.96 -13.37
N LEU A 198 -25.86 6.08 -13.25
CA LEU A 198 -24.91 5.57 -14.24
C LEU A 198 -25.07 4.07 -14.46
N VAL A 199 -25.19 3.29 -13.38
CA VAL A 199 -25.24 1.83 -13.45
C VAL A 199 -26.67 1.26 -13.49
N ALA A 200 -27.70 2.10 -13.48
CA ALA A 200 -29.09 1.68 -13.34
C ALA A 200 -29.57 0.67 -14.38
N ASN A 201 -29.04 0.75 -15.60
CA ASN A 201 -29.42 -0.10 -16.72
C ASN A 201 -28.37 -1.19 -17.04
N LEU A 202 -27.32 -1.30 -16.23
CA LEU A 202 -26.29 -2.34 -16.41
C LEU A 202 -26.73 -3.65 -15.76
N SER A 203 -26.49 -4.77 -16.43
CA SER A 203 -26.62 -6.08 -15.82
C SER A 203 -25.49 -6.31 -14.80
N ASP A 204 -25.66 -7.29 -13.91
CA ASP A 204 -24.61 -7.66 -12.95
C ASP A 204 -23.34 -8.14 -13.66
N GLU A 205 -23.47 -8.86 -14.81
CA GLU A 205 -22.32 -9.28 -15.63
C GLU A 205 -21.58 -8.09 -16.22
N GLN A 206 -22.29 -7.05 -16.68
CA GLN A 206 -21.68 -5.83 -17.19
C GLN A 206 -20.94 -5.06 -16.09
N ILE A 207 -21.51 -5.00 -14.88
CA ILE A 207 -20.83 -4.40 -13.73
C ILE A 207 -19.58 -5.21 -13.40
N GLN A 208 -19.65 -6.55 -13.31
CA GLN A 208 -18.47 -7.39 -13.04
C GLN A 208 -17.41 -7.30 -14.15
N LEU A 209 -17.81 -7.16 -15.42
CA LEU A 209 -16.88 -6.87 -16.51
C LEU A 209 -16.16 -5.53 -16.30
N MET A 210 -16.90 -4.48 -15.95
CA MET A 210 -16.34 -3.16 -15.65
C MET A 210 -15.34 -3.21 -14.50
N LEU A 211 -15.61 -4.03 -13.48
CA LEU A 211 -14.76 -4.19 -12.27
C LEU A 211 -13.47 -4.99 -12.53
N LYS A 212 -13.23 -5.52 -13.74
CA LYS A 212 -11.90 -6.01 -14.11
C LYS A 212 -10.87 -4.90 -14.04
N SER A 213 -11.23 -3.67 -14.44
CA SER A 213 -10.37 -2.52 -14.25
C SER A 213 -10.26 -2.18 -12.77
N GLU A 214 -9.06 -1.77 -12.35
CA GLU A 214 -8.83 -1.32 -10.97
C GLU A 214 -9.84 -0.22 -10.58
N HIS A 215 -10.44 -0.40 -9.39
CA HIS A 215 -11.51 0.46 -8.90
C HIS A 215 -11.35 0.86 -7.43
N GLY A 216 -10.16 0.62 -6.85
CA GLY A 216 -9.91 0.93 -5.45
C GLY A 216 -10.93 0.27 -4.51
N GLY A 217 -11.32 0.98 -3.47
CA GLY A 217 -12.33 0.58 -2.49
C GLY A 217 -13.72 1.15 -2.80
N MET A 218 -14.19 1.10 -4.06
CA MET A 218 -15.52 1.63 -4.41
C MET A 218 -16.64 0.97 -3.60
N ASN A 219 -16.55 -0.33 -3.32
CA ASN A 219 -17.50 -1.03 -2.45
C ASN A 219 -17.44 -0.54 -0.99
N GLU A 220 -16.26 -0.20 -0.48
CA GLU A 220 -16.09 0.38 0.86
C GLU A 220 -16.81 1.72 0.99
N VAL A 221 -16.53 2.65 0.06
CA VAL A 221 -17.10 4.00 0.16
C VAL A 221 -18.62 4.00 -0.01
N PHE A 222 -19.21 3.13 -0.83
CA PHE A 222 -20.66 2.99 -0.91
C PHE A 222 -21.27 2.41 0.36
N ALA A 223 -20.62 1.46 1.02
CA ALA A 223 -21.03 0.96 2.33
C ALA A 223 -20.93 2.08 3.39
N ASP A 224 -19.91 2.93 3.32
CA ASP A 224 -19.82 4.12 4.18
C ASP A 224 -20.96 5.12 3.92
N VAL A 225 -21.32 5.36 2.66
CA VAL A 225 -22.47 6.21 2.30
C VAL A 225 -23.77 5.62 2.85
N ALA A 226 -23.95 4.31 2.76
CA ALA A 226 -25.11 3.63 3.39
C ALA A 226 -25.14 3.85 4.91
N ALA A 227 -24.01 3.71 5.59
CA ALA A 227 -23.91 3.95 7.03
C ALA A 227 -24.16 5.43 7.41
N ILE A 228 -23.66 6.38 6.60
CA ILE A 228 -23.82 7.84 6.83
C ILE A 228 -25.28 8.30 6.62
N THR A 229 -25.95 7.72 5.62
CA THR A 229 -27.30 8.15 5.22
C THR A 229 -28.43 7.33 5.84
N GLY A 230 -28.15 6.09 6.23
CA GLY A 230 -29.14 5.06 6.58
C GLY A 230 -29.91 4.49 5.38
N ASP A 231 -29.55 4.86 4.14
CA ASP A 231 -30.26 4.45 2.94
C ASP A 231 -29.64 3.16 2.34
N LYS A 232 -30.42 2.08 2.38
CA LYS A 232 -29.98 0.76 1.91
C LYS A 232 -29.65 0.69 0.42
N LYS A 233 -30.11 1.63 -0.41
CA LYS A 233 -29.78 1.65 -1.85
C LYS A 233 -28.26 1.73 -2.08
N TYR A 234 -27.51 2.38 -1.21
CA TYR A 234 -26.05 2.49 -1.31
C TYR A 234 -25.35 1.21 -0.84
N LEU A 235 -25.93 0.45 0.11
CA LEU A 235 -25.42 -0.88 0.46
C LEU A 235 -25.58 -1.86 -0.71
N VAL A 236 -26.75 -1.86 -1.37
CA VAL A 236 -26.94 -2.65 -2.60
C VAL A 236 -25.94 -2.26 -3.68
N LEU A 237 -25.62 -0.96 -3.83
CA LEU A 237 -24.61 -0.50 -4.76
C LEU A 237 -23.21 -1.02 -4.35
N ALA A 238 -22.88 -1.01 -3.07
CA ALA A 238 -21.61 -1.56 -2.54
C ALA A 238 -21.48 -3.07 -2.85
N GLU A 239 -22.56 -3.84 -2.69
CA GLU A 239 -22.60 -5.26 -3.05
C GLU A 239 -22.36 -5.47 -4.56
N LYS A 240 -23.00 -4.68 -5.43
CA LYS A 240 -22.79 -4.71 -6.88
C LYS A 240 -21.35 -4.38 -7.28
N PHE A 241 -20.70 -3.44 -6.58
CA PHE A 241 -19.30 -3.07 -6.79
C PHE A 241 -18.30 -4.01 -6.09
N SER A 242 -18.76 -5.06 -5.45
CA SER A 242 -17.92 -6.12 -4.90
C SER A 242 -17.51 -7.12 -5.98
N HIS A 243 -16.21 -7.15 -6.31
CA HIS A 243 -15.66 -7.91 -7.43
C HIS A 243 -15.66 -9.42 -7.13
N LYS A 244 -16.55 -10.18 -7.72
CA LYS A 244 -16.78 -11.61 -7.46
C LYS A 244 -15.57 -12.49 -7.79
N THR A 245 -14.76 -12.12 -8.79
CA THR A 245 -13.52 -12.84 -9.12
C THR A 245 -12.57 -12.95 -7.94
N ILE A 246 -12.59 -11.98 -7.00
CA ILE A 246 -11.80 -12.01 -5.77
C ILE A 246 -12.63 -12.55 -4.60
N LEU A 247 -13.87 -12.13 -4.45
CA LEU A 247 -14.70 -12.53 -3.34
C LEU A 247 -15.01 -14.03 -3.31
N ASP A 248 -15.41 -14.61 -4.47
CA ASP A 248 -15.90 -15.99 -4.54
C ASP A 248 -14.84 -17.04 -4.12
N PRO A 249 -13.55 -16.93 -4.54
CA PRO A 249 -12.50 -17.80 -3.99
C PRO A 249 -12.30 -17.64 -2.48
N LEU A 250 -12.31 -16.38 -1.98
CA LEU A 250 -12.11 -16.11 -0.55
C LEU A 250 -13.24 -16.70 0.31
N LEU A 251 -14.49 -16.67 -0.16
CA LEU A 251 -15.63 -17.31 0.51
C LEU A 251 -15.48 -18.84 0.61
N LYS A 252 -14.63 -19.43 -0.24
CA LYS A 252 -14.32 -20.87 -0.26
C LYS A 252 -13.01 -21.19 0.42
N ASN A 253 -12.32 -20.20 1.00
CA ASN A 253 -10.97 -20.31 1.54
C ASN A 253 -9.95 -20.81 0.49
N GLU A 254 -10.05 -20.34 -0.74
CA GLU A 254 -9.11 -20.64 -1.82
C GLU A 254 -8.13 -19.49 -2.01
N ASP A 255 -6.83 -19.78 -1.84
CA ASP A 255 -5.76 -18.84 -2.18
C ASP A 255 -5.51 -18.81 -3.70
N LYS A 256 -5.93 -17.73 -4.34
CA LYS A 256 -5.72 -17.45 -5.77
C LYS A 256 -4.94 -16.15 -5.99
N LEU A 257 -4.04 -15.82 -5.05
CA LEU A 257 -3.36 -14.51 -5.06
C LEU A 257 -2.10 -14.49 -5.92
N ASN A 258 -1.45 -15.62 -6.20
CA ASN A 258 -0.18 -15.65 -6.93
C ASN A 258 -0.26 -14.90 -8.27
N GLY A 259 0.66 -13.97 -8.46
CA GLY A 259 0.81 -13.19 -9.70
C GLY A 259 -0.23 -12.10 -9.92
N ILE A 260 -1.26 -11.96 -9.08
CA ILE A 260 -2.19 -10.84 -9.23
C ILE A 260 -1.65 -9.59 -8.52
N HIS A 261 -1.98 -8.42 -9.06
CA HIS A 261 -1.55 -7.13 -8.52
C HIS A 261 -2.09 -6.92 -7.10
N ALA A 262 -1.22 -6.75 -6.12
CA ALA A 262 -1.57 -6.80 -4.70
C ALA A 262 -2.42 -5.60 -4.29
N ASN A 263 -1.95 -4.38 -4.59
CA ASN A 263 -2.64 -3.16 -4.18
C ASN A 263 -4.04 -3.01 -4.81
N THR A 264 -4.26 -3.60 -5.98
CA THR A 264 -5.60 -3.65 -6.62
C THR A 264 -6.58 -4.51 -5.81
N GLN A 265 -6.12 -5.54 -5.09
CA GLN A 265 -7.02 -6.47 -4.40
C GLN A 265 -7.29 -6.06 -2.94
N ILE A 266 -6.30 -5.54 -2.22
CA ILE A 266 -6.46 -5.23 -0.79
C ILE A 266 -7.62 -4.27 -0.52
N PRO A 267 -7.80 -3.15 -1.27
CA PRO A 267 -8.95 -2.25 -1.08
C PRO A 267 -10.30 -2.92 -1.31
N LYS A 268 -10.40 -3.87 -2.25
CA LYS A 268 -11.64 -4.64 -2.48
C LYS A 268 -12.03 -5.45 -1.25
N VAL A 269 -11.02 -6.05 -0.58
CA VAL A 269 -11.24 -6.85 0.63
C VAL A 269 -11.62 -5.98 1.83
N ILE A 270 -11.03 -4.79 1.95
CA ILE A 270 -11.50 -3.79 2.92
C ILE A 270 -12.98 -3.50 2.68
N GLY A 271 -13.38 -3.33 1.42
CA GLY A 271 -14.77 -3.13 1.05
C GLY A 271 -15.67 -4.31 1.37
N PHE A 272 -15.23 -5.57 1.18
CA PHE A 272 -16.01 -6.75 1.60
C PHE A 272 -16.25 -6.73 3.10
N MET A 273 -15.20 -6.42 3.88
CA MET A 273 -15.32 -6.28 5.32
C MET A 273 -16.31 -5.16 5.70
N ARG A 274 -16.22 -4.01 5.01
CA ARG A 274 -17.10 -2.86 5.31
C ARG A 274 -18.56 -3.12 4.93
N VAL A 275 -18.81 -3.79 3.81
CA VAL A 275 -20.15 -4.25 3.41
C VAL A 275 -20.71 -5.19 4.48
N ALA A 276 -19.90 -6.12 4.99
CA ALA A 276 -20.30 -7.04 6.07
C ALA A 276 -20.64 -6.31 7.38
N GLU A 277 -19.86 -5.31 7.77
CA GLU A 277 -20.11 -4.49 8.98
C GLU A 277 -21.47 -3.75 8.90
N VAL A 278 -21.82 -3.25 7.72
CA VAL A 278 -23.08 -2.49 7.51
C VAL A 278 -24.26 -3.42 7.23
N GLY A 279 -24.03 -4.50 6.48
CA GLY A 279 -25.07 -5.45 6.05
C GLY A 279 -25.28 -6.64 6.98
N GLY A 280 -24.32 -6.96 7.84
CA GLY A 280 -24.41 -8.04 8.82
C GLY A 280 -24.03 -9.45 8.28
N ASP A 281 -23.35 -9.57 7.14
CA ASP A 281 -22.96 -10.87 6.57
C ASP A 281 -21.63 -11.37 7.13
N ALA A 282 -21.70 -12.29 8.09
CA ALA A 282 -20.52 -12.87 8.73
C ALA A 282 -19.58 -13.62 7.77
N LYS A 283 -20.08 -14.17 6.66
CA LYS A 283 -19.25 -14.91 5.68
C LYS A 283 -18.24 -13.99 4.99
N TRP A 284 -18.60 -12.73 4.76
CA TRP A 284 -17.70 -11.76 4.17
C TRP A 284 -16.61 -11.32 5.17
N VAL A 285 -16.94 -11.30 6.47
CA VAL A 285 -15.92 -11.11 7.54
C VAL A 285 -14.92 -12.26 7.51
N ASP A 286 -15.41 -13.52 7.40
CA ASP A 286 -14.53 -14.69 7.32
C ASP A 286 -13.66 -14.67 6.07
N ALA A 287 -14.21 -14.28 4.91
CA ALA A 287 -13.44 -14.11 3.67
C ALA A 287 -12.35 -13.05 3.80
N ALA A 288 -12.64 -11.90 4.42
CA ALA A 288 -11.67 -10.86 4.68
C ALA A 288 -10.57 -11.32 5.66
N ASN A 289 -10.95 -12.07 6.70
CA ASN A 289 -9.99 -12.66 7.63
C ASN A 289 -9.13 -13.74 6.97
N PHE A 290 -9.68 -14.57 6.10
CA PHE A 290 -8.92 -15.55 5.32
C PHE A 290 -7.89 -14.86 4.44
N PHE A 291 -8.27 -13.81 3.70
CA PHE A 291 -7.35 -13.01 2.92
C PHE A 291 -6.22 -12.43 3.78
N TRP A 292 -6.57 -11.81 4.92
CA TRP A 292 -5.59 -11.23 5.83
C TRP A 292 -4.58 -12.27 6.32
N ASN A 293 -5.03 -13.45 6.77
CA ASN A 293 -4.15 -14.53 7.19
C ASN A 293 -3.24 -14.99 6.02
N THR A 294 -3.82 -15.18 4.82
CA THR A 294 -3.08 -15.60 3.63
C THR A 294 -1.96 -14.62 3.26
N VAL A 295 -2.20 -13.32 3.40
CA VAL A 295 -1.18 -12.29 3.12
C VAL A 295 -0.17 -12.20 4.27
N VAL A 296 -0.64 -12.10 5.52
CA VAL A 296 0.24 -11.85 6.67
C VAL A 296 1.08 -13.07 7.02
N ASP A 297 0.49 -14.25 7.04
CA ASP A 297 1.20 -15.46 7.47
C ASP A 297 2.10 -16.05 6.37
N ASN A 298 1.73 -15.87 5.08
CA ASN A 298 2.40 -16.58 3.98
C ASN A 298 3.16 -15.67 2.99
N ARG A 299 2.95 -14.35 2.99
CA ARG A 299 3.54 -13.43 1.99
C ARG A 299 4.17 -12.17 2.57
N THR A 300 4.10 -11.99 3.88
CA THR A 300 4.64 -10.78 4.54
C THR A 300 6.06 -11.02 5.02
N ILE A 301 6.94 -10.08 4.74
CA ILE A 301 8.33 -10.06 5.23
C ILE A 301 8.45 -9.31 6.57
N SER A 302 9.60 -9.37 7.21
CA SER A 302 9.83 -8.87 8.58
C SER A 302 9.39 -7.42 8.82
N ILE A 303 9.45 -6.54 7.83
CA ILE A 303 8.98 -5.14 7.95
C ILE A 303 7.46 -4.97 7.88
N GLY A 304 6.70 -6.05 7.65
CA GLY A 304 5.25 -5.99 7.46
C GLY A 304 4.80 -5.76 6.02
N GLY A 305 5.74 -5.60 5.08
CA GLY A 305 5.45 -5.43 3.67
C GLY A 305 5.23 -6.75 2.94
N ASN A 306 4.52 -6.72 1.82
CA ASN A 306 4.22 -7.87 0.96
C ASN A 306 4.31 -7.48 -0.52
N SER A 307 4.34 -8.45 -1.41
CA SER A 307 4.46 -8.32 -2.86
C SER A 307 5.86 -7.95 -3.37
N VAL A 308 6.07 -8.18 -4.64
CA VAL A 308 7.26 -7.78 -5.41
C VAL A 308 6.79 -7.31 -6.78
N ARG A 309 7.34 -6.20 -7.27
CA ARG A 309 6.92 -5.62 -8.55
C ARG A 309 5.39 -5.47 -8.62
N GLU A 310 4.78 -4.94 -7.57
CA GLU A 310 3.33 -4.73 -7.39
C GLU A 310 2.48 -6.02 -7.26
N HIS A 311 3.04 -7.22 -7.45
CA HIS A 311 2.28 -8.47 -7.53
C HIS A 311 2.58 -9.40 -6.35
N PHE A 312 1.59 -10.16 -5.91
CA PHE A 312 1.79 -11.20 -4.92
C PHE A 312 2.71 -12.29 -5.48
N ASN A 313 3.86 -12.51 -4.85
CA ASN A 313 4.71 -13.65 -5.13
C ASN A 313 4.07 -14.96 -4.65
N PRO A 314 4.50 -16.12 -5.18
CA PRO A 314 4.14 -17.41 -4.60
C PRO A 314 4.51 -17.48 -3.12
N SER A 315 3.64 -18.06 -2.32
CA SER A 315 3.86 -18.16 -0.87
C SER A 315 5.05 -19.06 -0.48
N ASN A 316 5.51 -19.88 -1.40
CA ASN A 316 6.61 -20.83 -1.24
C ASN A 316 7.88 -20.43 -2.02
N ASP A 317 7.94 -19.23 -2.60
CA ASP A 317 9.13 -18.73 -3.31
C ASP A 317 9.26 -17.20 -3.16
N PHE A 318 10.28 -16.77 -2.44
CA PHE A 318 10.64 -15.36 -2.22
C PHE A 318 11.87 -14.93 -3.02
N SER A 319 12.35 -15.77 -3.91
CA SER A 319 13.55 -15.50 -4.70
C SER A 319 13.43 -14.23 -5.54
N SER A 320 12.27 -14.00 -6.16
CA SER A 320 12.00 -12.80 -6.93
C SER A 320 12.12 -11.52 -6.10
N MET A 321 11.70 -11.56 -4.82
CA MET A 321 11.78 -10.43 -3.90
C MET A 321 13.23 -10.11 -3.49
N LEU A 322 14.07 -11.15 -3.33
CA LEU A 322 15.50 -11.00 -3.05
C LEU A 322 16.28 -10.46 -4.26
N GLU A 323 15.81 -10.71 -5.47
CA GLU A 323 16.49 -10.33 -6.71
C GLU A 323 16.03 -8.99 -7.29
N SER A 324 14.81 -8.55 -6.97
CA SER A 324 14.23 -7.37 -7.58
C SER A 324 14.74 -6.07 -6.94
N ARG A 325 14.76 -5.01 -7.74
CA ARG A 325 14.88 -3.61 -7.29
C ARG A 325 13.58 -3.08 -6.69
N GLU A 326 12.47 -3.76 -6.95
CA GLU A 326 11.11 -3.40 -6.60
C GLU A 326 10.59 -4.38 -5.54
N GLY A 327 10.71 -3.98 -4.28
CA GLY A 327 10.24 -4.77 -3.14
C GLY A 327 8.77 -4.49 -2.81
N PRO A 328 8.38 -4.71 -1.55
CA PRO A 328 7.05 -4.35 -1.08
C PRO A 328 6.67 -2.91 -1.35
N GLU A 329 5.45 -2.72 -1.85
CA GLU A 329 4.84 -1.43 -2.09
C GLU A 329 4.27 -0.84 -0.81
N THR A 330 4.51 0.47 -0.54
CA THR A 330 4.02 1.13 0.68
C THR A 330 2.49 1.20 0.73
N CYS A 331 1.80 1.35 -0.42
CA CYS A 331 0.34 1.34 -0.47
C CYS A 331 -0.27 0.02 0.02
N ASN A 332 0.39 -1.12 -0.22
CA ASN A 332 -0.08 -2.41 0.29
C ASN A 332 -0.14 -2.39 1.82
N SER A 333 0.91 -1.92 2.47
CA SER A 333 0.97 -1.81 3.92
C SER A 333 -0.06 -0.82 4.47
N TYR A 334 -0.24 0.34 3.84
CA TYR A 334 -1.30 1.29 4.17
C TYR A 334 -2.69 0.61 4.18
N ASN A 335 -3.02 -0.11 3.11
CA ASN A 335 -4.31 -0.79 2.97
C ASN A 335 -4.43 -1.98 3.94
N MET A 336 -3.36 -2.76 4.17
CA MET A 336 -3.37 -3.87 5.14
C MET A 336 -3.52 -3.39 6.58
N LEU A 337 -2.99 -2.22 6.95
CA LEU A 337 -3.26 -1.59 8.26
C LEU A 337 -4.75 -1.24 8.40
N LYS A 338 -5.36 -0.69 7.35
CA LYS A 338 -6.79 -0.39 7.31
C LYS A 338 -7.64 -1.65 7.47
N LEU A 339 -7.30 -2.73 6.77
CA LEU A 339 -7.96 -4.03 6.93
C LEU A 339 -7.79 -4.60 8.35
N SER A 340 -6.57 -4.51 8.91
CA SER A 340 -6.28 -4.96 10.29
C SER A 340 -7.11 -4.24 11.34
N LYS A 341 -7.32 -2.93 11.16
CA LYS A 341 -8.22 -2.14 12.01
C LYS A 341 -9.64 -2.68 11.99
N HIS A 342 -10.22 -2.88 10.81
CA HIS A 342 -11.59 -3.40 10.68
C HIS A 342 -11.74 -4.79 11.31
N LEU A 343 -10.79 -5.70 11.04
CA LEU A 343 -10.79 -7.05 11.62
C LEU A 343 -10.64 -7.03 13.14
N PHE A 344 -9.79 -6.13 13.68
CA PHE A 344 -9.63 -5.94 15.10
C PHE A 344 -10.92 -5.43 15.77
N LEU A 345 -11.58 -4.45 15.17
CA LEU A 345 -12.83 -3.90 15.72
C LEU A 345 -13.98 -4.93 15.70
N ALA A 346 -13.99 -5.83 14.73
CA ALA A 346 -14.92 -6.94 14.68
C ALA A 346 -14.57 -8.06 15.69
N HIS A 347 -13.29 -8.38 15.80
CA HIS A 347 -12.75 -9.46 16.63
C HIS A 347 -11.43 -9.02 17.28
N PRO A 348 -11.43 -8.55 18.55
CA PRO A 348 -10.28 -7.89 19.17
C PRO A 348 -9.14 -8.86 19.56
N LYS A 349 -8.52 -9.48 18.56
CA LYS A 349 -7.34 -10.36 18.73
C LYS A 349 -6.06 -9.56 18.58
N ALA A 350 -5.10 -9.77 19.48
CA ALA A 350 -3.82 -9.07 19.50
C ALA A 350 -3.03 -9.23 18.18
N LYS A 351 -3.17 -10.36 17.47
CA LYS A 351 -2.45 -10.63 16.22
C LYS A 351 -2.62 -9.53 15.15
N TYR A 352 -3.81 -8.91 15.07
CA TYR A 352 -4.04 -7.80 14.13
C TYR A 352 -3.23 -6.57 14.52
N MET A 353 -3.08 -6.33 15.81
CA MET A 353 -2.30 -5.20 16.34
C MET A 353 -0.80 -5.49 16.40
N ASP A 354 -0.38 -6.76 16.49
CA ASP A 354 1.02 -7.17 16.32
C ASP A 354 1.50 -6.87 14.90
N TYR A 355 0.72 -7.24 13.88
CA TYR A 355 0.99 -6.86 12.50
C TYR A 355 0.95 -5.34 12.30
N TYR A 356 -0.05 -4.67 12.87
CA TYR A 356 -0.20 -3.21 12.81
C TYR A 356 1.03 -2.50 13.38
N GLU A 357 1.48 -2.89 14.57
CA GLU A 357 2.68 -2.34 15.22
C GLU A 357 3.93 -2.56 14.38
N ARG A 358 4.18 -3.80 13.96
CA ARG A 358 5.32 -4.20 13.15
C ARG A 358 5.42 -3.36 11.87
N THR A 359 4.33 -3.28 11.15
CA THR A 359 4.23 -2.57 9.88
C THR A 359 4.36 -1.06 10.07
N THR A 360 3.73 -0.50 11.11
CA THR A 360 3.78 0.93 11.40
C THR A 360 5.20 1.41 11.69
N TYR A 361 5.97 0.68 12.52
CA TYR A 361 7.36 1.02 12.81
C TYR A 361 8.28 0.80 11.61
N ASN A 362 8.20 -0.37 10.96
CA ASN A 362 9.27 -0.82 10.08
C ASN A 362 9.02 -0.52 8.60
N HIS A 363 7.77 -0.37 8.16
CA HIS A 363 7.49 -0.03 6.77
C HIS A 363 6.93 1.40 6.63
N ILE A 364 5.87 1.76 7.36
CA ILE A 364 5.25 3.09 7.22
C ILE A 364 6.18 4.21 7.69
N LEU A 365 6.71 4.11 8.92
CA LEU A 365 7.60 5.15 9.46
C LEU A 365 8.88 5.27 8.61
N SER A 366 9.42 4.15 8.13
CA SER A 366 10.62 4.13 7.30
C SER A 366 10.39 4.66 5.87
N SER A 367 9.14 4.74 5.41
CA SER A 367 8.80 5.16 4.05
C SER A 367 8.80 6.68 3.85
N GLN A 368 8.94 7.46 4.92
CA GLN A 368 9.05 8.90 4.85
C GLN A 368 10.51 9.33 5.08
N HIS A 369 11.06 10.14 4.19
CA HIS A 369 12.34 10.77 4.43
C HIS A 369 12.22 11.88 5.50
N PRO A 370 13.20 12.07 6.40
CA PRO A 370 13.15 13.12 7.42
C PRO A 370 12.91 14.54 6.88
N ASP A 371 13.39 14.82 5.66
CA ASP A 371 13.20 16.11 4.98
C ASP A 371 11.95 16.17 4.07
N GLY A 372 11.15 15.12 4.08
CA GLY A 372 9.97 14.94 3.22
C GLY A 372 10.22 14.04 2.01
N GLY A 373 9.14 13.64 1.35
CA GLY A 373 9.15 12.63 0.29
C GLY A 373 8.85 11.22 0.80
N PHE A 374 8.26 10.40 -0.06
CA PHE A 374 7.74 9.08 0.29
C PHE A 374 8.30 7.99 -0.61
N VAL A 375 8.39 6.79 -0.06
CA VAL A 375 8.89 5.59 -0.76
C VAL A 375 7.73 4.87 -1.44
N TYR A 376 7.93 4.44 -2.68
CA TYR A 376 7.05 3.49 -3.36
C TYR A 376 7.42 2.06 -2.98
N PHE A 377 8.61 1.62 -3.35
CA PHE A 377 9.15 0.29 -3.09
C PHE A 377 10.21 0.29 -1.99
N THR A 378 10.13 -0.70 -1.09
CA THR A 378 11.16 -1.01 -0.12
C THR A 378 11.85 -2.33 -0.51
N PRO A 379 12.87 -2.32 -1.39
CA PRO A 379 13.53 -3.54 -1.83
C PRO A 379 14.23 -4.25 -0.67
N ILE A 380 14.22 -5.59 -0.70
CA ILE A 380 15.01 -6.42 0.20
C ILE A 380 16.21 -7.05 -0.48
N ARG A 381 16.47 -6.70 -1.75
CA ARG A 381 17.68 -7.09 -2.44
C ARG A 381 18.90 -6.63 -1.63
N PRO A 382 19.84 -7.51 -1.31
CA PRO A 382 21.04 -7.16 -0.56
C PRO A 382 21.77 -5.97 -1.14
N ARG A 383 22.20 -5.04 -0.28
CA ARG A 383 23.00 -3.87 -0.66
C ARG A 383 22.29 -2.95 -1.67
N HIS A 384 20.94 -2.93 -1.65
CA HIS A 384 20.14 -2.01 -2.47
C HIS A 384 19.56 -0.88 -1.60
N TYR A 385 18.82 0.07 -2.21
CA TYR A 385 18.35 1.28 -1.54
C TYR A 385 16.92 1.65 -1.96
N ARG A 386 16.24 2.47 -1.17
CA ARG A 386 14.92 3.04 -1.42
C ARG A 386 15.03 4.34 -2.19
N VAL A 387 14.00 4.65 -3.00
CA VAL A 387 13.84 5.93 -3.70
C VAL A 387 12.75 6.72 -3.03
N TYR A 388 12.99 8.01 -2.81
CA TYR A 388 12.02 8.94 -2.23
C TYR A 388 11.43 9.85 -3.32
N SER A 389 10.13 10.15 -3.19
CA SER A 389 9.47 11.11 -4.06
C SER A 389 10.04 12.52 -3.89
N GLU A 390 10.05 13.28 -4.98
CA GLU A 390 10.31 14.71 -4.93
C GLU A 390 8.98 15.46 -4.78
N PRO A 391 8.82 16.32 -3.76
CA PRO A 391 7.52 16.86 -3.35
C PRO A 391 6.70 17.56 -4.43
N GLN A 392 7.35 18.19 -5.41
CA GLN A 392 6.66 18.97 -6.46
C GLN A 392 6.65 18.29 -7.83
N GLU A 393 7.25 17.10 -7.95
CA GLU A 393 7.49 16.43 -9.23
C GLU A 393 6.94 15.00 -9.29
N SER A 394 6.87 14.29 -8.15
CA SER A 394 6.48 12.88 -8.11
C SER A 394 5.08 12.73 -7.52
N PHE A 395 4.17 12.15 -8.30
CA PHE A 395 2.75 12.02 -7.91
C PHE A 395 2.22 10.60 -8.17
N TRP A 396 2.94 9.60 -7.64
CA TRP A 396 2.50 8.20 -7.67
C TRP A 396 1.39 7.95 -6.63
N CYS A 397 0.69 6.81 -6.73
CA CYS A 397 -0.30 6.41 -5.73
C CYS A 397 0.29 6.38 -4.30
N CYS A 398 1.56 5.93 -4.14
CA CYS A 398 2.23 5.90 -2.84
C CYS A 398 2.59 7.28 -2.28
N VAL A 399 2.62 8.33 -3.10
CA VAL A 399 2.63 9.72 -2.59
C VAL A 399 1.27 10.04 -1.97
N GLY A 400 0.18 9.66 -2.63
CA GLY A 400 -1.17 9.84 -2.08
C GLY A 400 -1.36 9.13 -0.74
N SER A 401 -1.05 7.84 -0.64
CA SER A 401 -1.13 7.12 0.63
C SER A 401 -0.08 7.62 1.66
N GLY A 402 1.05 8.14 1.20
CA GLY A 402 2.07 8.77 2.04
C GLY A 402 1.51 9.99 2.78
N LEU A 403 0.82 10.88 2.06
CA LEU A 403 0.14 12.04 2.65
C LEU A 403 -0.88 11.65 3.74
N GLU A 404 -1.53 10.47 3.60
CA GLU A 404 -2.52 9.99 4.58
C GLU A 404 -1.88 9.27 5.77
N ASN A 405 -0.77 8.53 5.56
CA ASN A 405 -0.19 7.62 6.56
C ASN A 405 0.12 8.31 7.90
N HIS A 406 0.73 9.50 7.85
CA HIS A 406 1.34 10.12 9.02
C HIS A 406 0.33 10.94 9.85
N GLY A 407 -0.85 11.26 9.30
CA GLY A 407 -1.99 11.78 10.04
C GLY A 407 -2.68 10.72 10.91
N LYS A 408 -2.51 9.43 10.59
CA LYS A 408 -3.28 8.31 11.18
C LYS A 408 -2.62 7.64 12.38
N TYR A 409 -1.43 7.98 12.78
CA TYR A 409 -0.70 7.28 13.86
C TYR A 409 -1.48 7.16 15.18
N GLY A 410 -2.39 8.10 15.48
CA GLY A 410 -3.25 8.05 16.65
C GLY A 410 -4.42 7.07 16.55
N GLU A 411 -4.73 6.55 15.37
CA GLU A 411 -6.02 5.88 15.06
C GLU A 411 -6.24 4.60 15.88
N MET A 412 -5.18 3.79 16.06
CA MET A 412 -5.28 2.47 16.71
C MET A 412 -4.44 2.35 17.98
N ILE A 413 -3.90 3.45 18.53
CA ILE A 413 -3.25 3.41 19.84
C ILE A 413 -4.23 2.90 20.88
N TYR A 414 -5.49 3.37 20.80
CA TYR A 414 -6.56 3.01 21.72
C TYR A 414 -7.84 2.60 20.98
N ALA A 415 -8.59 1.69 21.62
CA ALA A 415 -9.95 1.37 21.23
C ALA A 415 -10.82 1.21 22.50
N HIS A 416 -12.14 1.22 22.37
CA HIS A 416 -13.03 1.08 23.51
C HIS A 416 -14.37 0.42 23.16
N ASP A 417 -14.97 -0.17 24.16
CA ASP A 417 -16.41 -0.42 24.21
C ASP A 417 -17.03 0.29 25.44
N ALA A 418 -18.24 -0.02 25.81
CA ALA A 418 -18.91 0.64 26.92
C ALA A 418 -18.19 0.49 28.28
N THR A 419 -17.41 -0.58 28.47
CA THR A 419 -16.82 -1.00 29.74
C THR A 419 -15.31 -1.21 29.73
N ASN A 420 -14.70 -1.23 28.56
CA ASN A 420 -13.29 -1.54 28.37
C ASN A 420 -12.58 -0.42 27.60
N LEU A 421 -11.36 -0.12 28.02
CA LEU A 421 -10.36 0.64 27.26
C LEU A 421 -9.27 -0.33 26.82
N TYR A 422 -9.03 -0.44 25.52
CA TYR A 422 -7.94 -1.22 24.94
C TYR A 422 -6.74 -0.32 24.66
N VAL A 423 -5.57 -0.74 25.09
CA VAL A 423 -4.28 -0.14 24.76
C VAL A 423 -3.57 -1.08 23.80
N ASN A 424 -3.50 -0.69 22.53
CA ASN A 424 -2.98 -1.52 21.45
C ASN A 424 -1.52 -1.24 21.12
N LEU A 425 -1.12 0.05 21.11
CA LEU A 425 0.21 0.49 20.72
C LEU A 425 0.86 1.32 21.83
N PHE A 426 2.15 1.11 22.03
CA PHE A 426 2.92 1.81 23.06
C PHE A 426 3.62 3.05 22.45
N ILE A 427 2.81 4.01 21.99
CA ILE A 427 3.23 5.26 21.36
C ILE A 427 2.91 6.42 22.30
N PRO A 428 3.86 7.35 22.61
CA PRO A 428 3.62 8.47 23.51
C PRO A 428 2.45 9.33 23.02
N SER A 429 1.43 9.46 23.84
CA SER A 429 0.18 10.11 23.44
C SER A 429 -0.69 10.52 24.61
N THR A 430 -1.65 11.40 24.35
CA THR A 430 -2.77 11.66 25.25
C THR A 430 -4.06 11.19 24.58
N LEU A 431 -4.97 10.64 25.41
CA LEU A 431 -6.32 10.25 25.00
C LEU A 431 -7.34 11.04 25.84
N GLU A 432 -8.35 11.62 25.18
CA GLU A 432 -9.51 12.19 25.84
C GLU A 432 -10.74 11.30 25.59
N TRP A 433 -11.20 10.59 26.64
CA TRP A 433 -12.42 9.79 26.60
C TRP A 433 -13.57 10.58 27.24
N LYS A 434 -14.28 11.37 26.44
CA LYS A 434 -15.28 12.34 26.92
C LYS A 434 -16.40 11.69 27.69
N GLU A 435 -16.92 10.53 27.24
CA GLU A 435 -18.01 9.80 27.86
C GLU A 435 -17.67 9.29 29.27
N LYS A 436 -16.39 9.06 29.52
CA LYS A 436 -15.87 8.66 30.84
C LYS A 436 -15.26 9.83 31.62
N GLY A 437 -15.17 11.01 31.04
CA GLY A 437 -14.47 12.16 31.64
C GLY A 437 -13.03 11.80 32.02
N LEU A 438 -12.40 10.97 31.21
CA LEU A 438 -11.02 10.51 31.38
C LEU A 438 -10.11 11.25 30.42
N LYS A 439 -8.99 11.78 30.95
CA LYS A 439 -7.80 12.08 30.18
C LYS A 439 -6.72 11.08 30.58
N LEU A 440 -6.26 10.28 29.61
CA LEU A 440 -5.14 9.35 29.79
C LEU A 440 -3.89 9.95 29.15
N THR A 441 -2.78 9.90 29.87
CA THR A 441 -1.47 10.27 29.30
C THR A 441 -0.59 9.04 29.31
N GLN A 442 -0.12 8.62 28.14
CA GLN A 442 0.87 7.58 27.95
C GLN A 442 2.23 8.22 27.72
N ASN A 443 3.11 8.13 28.73
CA ASN A 443 4.50 8.54 28.66
C ASN A 443 5.37 7.30 28.43
N THR A 444 6.12 7.30 27.35
CA THR A 444 7.02 6.20 26.99
C THR A 444 8.09 6.71 26.03
N LYS A 445 9.24 6.06 26.03
CA LYS A 445 10.25 6.18 24.99
C LYS A 445 10.38 4.89 24.17
N PHE A 446 9.34 4.04 24.23
CA PHE A 446 9.30 2.82 23.45
C PHE A 446 9.49 3.15 21.96
N PRO A 447 10.30 2.40 21.22
CA PRO A 447 10.95 1.13 21.59
C PRO A 447 12.31 1.29 22.28
N PHE A 448 12.85 2.49 22.49
CA PHE A 448 14.19 2.70 23.09
C PHE A 448 14.24 2.41 24.59
N GLU A 449 13.10 2.38 25.27
CA GLU A 449 12.94 1.95 26.66
C GLU A 449 11.74 1.01 26.75
N GLU A 450 11.86 -0.06 27.52
CA GLU A 450 10.84 -1.10 27.64
C GLU A 450 9.63 -0.68 28.50
N GLN A 451 9.74 0.45 29.23
CA GLN A 451 8.72 0.90 30.16
C GLN A 451 7.78 1.91 29.51
N SER A 452 6.48 1.72 29.73
CA SER A 452 5.43 2.67 29.42
C SER A 452 4.62 3.01 30.66
N VAL A 453 4.36 4.30 30.90
CA VAL A 453 3.63 4.79 32.09
C VAL A 453 2.36 5.49 31.65
N PHE A 454 1.24 5.07 32.24
CA PHE A 454 -0.10 5.61 31.96
C PHE A 454 -0.61 6.33 33.21
N THR A 455 -0.94 7.61 33.07
CA THR A 455 -1.53 8.42 34.13
C THR A 455 -2.98 8.71 33.80
N LEU A 456 -3.87 8.41 34.73
CA LEU A 456 -5.32 8.62 34.57
C LEU A 456 -5.71 9.92 35.30
N ASP A 457 -6.31 10.85 34.57
CA ASP A 457 -6.97 12.03 35.14
C ASP A 457 -8.49 11.89 34.90
N LEU A 458 -9.25 11.73 35.98
CA LEU A 458 -10.70 11.42 35.96
C LEU A 458 -11.49 12.52 36.66
N LYS A 459 -12.53 13.04 36.03
CA LYS A 459 -13.48 13.98 36.66
C LYS A 459 -14.13 13.41 37.90
N LYS A 460 -14.38 12.08 37.93
CA LYS A 460 -14.90 11.32 39.07
C LYS A 460 -14.47 9.87 38.99
N ALA A 461 -14.31 9.24 40.17
CA ALA A 461 -13.93 7.82 40.24
C ALA A 461 -15.00 6.91 39.62
N GLN A 462 -14.62 5.99 38.71
CA GLN A 462 -15.54 5.06 38.08
C GLN A 462 -14.88 3.73 37.72
N LYS A 463 -15.73 2.71 37.51
CA LYS A 463 -15.29 1.34 37.23
C LYS A 463 -15.27 1.07 35.73
N PHE A 464 -14.14 0.61 35.23
CA PHE A 464 -13.97 0.07 33.87
C PHE A 464 -12.70 -0.79 33.83
N ALA A 465 -12.55 -1.61 32.77
CA ALA A 465 -11.33 -2.38 32.56
C ALA A 465 -10.39 -1.63 31.62
N VAL A 466 -9.10 -1.62 31.96
CA VAL A 466 -8.02 -1.25 31.02
C VAL A 466 -7.39 -2.57 30.55
N LYS A 467 -7.44 -2.78 29.23
CA LYS A 467 -6.92 -3.97 28.57
C LYS A 467 -5.66 -3.62 27.81
N PHE A 468 -4.53 -4.19 28.22
CA PHE A 468 -3.26 -4.02 27.55
C PHE A 468 -3.02 -5.19 26.60
N ARG A 469 -2.66 -4.91 25.36
CA ARG A 469 -2.19 -5.94 24.42
C ARG A 469 -0.97 -6.62 25.01
N TYR A 470 -0.95 -7.96 24.96
CA TYR A 470 0.21 -8.77 25.23
C TYR A 470 0.87 -9.10 23.89
N PRO A 471 1.92 -8.35 23.46
CA PRO A 471 2.54 -8.54 22.17
C PRO A 471 3.10 -9.95 21.98
N SER A 472 3.03 -10.47 20.75
CA SER A 472 3.51 -11.83 20.43
C SER A 472 5.03 -11.98 20.56
N TRP A 473 5.77 -10.88 20.49
CA TRP A 473 7.24 -10.85 20.62
C TRP A 473 7.72 -10.86 22.08
N ILE A 474 6.84 -10.74 23.07
CA ILE A 474 7.21 -10.89 24.49
C ILE A 474 7.13 -12.35 24.89
N THR A 475 8.20 -12.87 25.51
CA THR A 475 8.21 -14.21 26.10
C THR A 475 7.10 -14.34 27.15
N ASN A 476 6.43 -15.49 27.15
CA ASN A 476 5.29 -15.70 28.05
C ASN A 476 5.72 -15.57 29.53
N GLY A 477 5.02 -14.71 30.28
CA GLY A 477 5.30 -14.45 31.71
C GLY A 477 6.26 -13.30 31.99
N GLU A 478 6.89 -12.69 30.98
CA GLU A 478 7.87 -11.61 31.20
C GLU A 478 7.24 -10.21 31.30
N MET A 479 6.09 -9.98 30.67
CA MET A 479 5.37 -8.71 30.81
C MET A 479 5.06 -8.44 32.28
N LYS A 480 5.26 -7.22 32.75
CA LYS A 480 4.96 -6.81 34.12
C LYS A 480 4.10 -5.57 34.15
N ILE A 481 3.10 -5.56 35.02
CA ILE A 481 2.24 -4.39 35.24
C ILE A 481 2.21 -4.03 36.71
N LYS A 482 2.34 -2.74 37.01
CA LYS A 482 2.16 -2.17 38.35
C LYS A 482 1.06 -1.14 38.32
N VAL A 483 0.23 -1.10 39.34
CA VAL A 483 -0.76 -0.05 39.57
C VAL A 483 -0.43 0.67 40.86
N ASN A 484 -0.17 1.98 40.78
CA ASN A 484 0.28 2.80 41.90
C ASN A 484 1.49 2.18 42.66
N GLY A 485 2.46 1.68 41.87
CA GLY A 485 3.70 1.06 42.38
C GLY A 485 3.55 -0.38 42.86
N LYS A 486 2.34 -0.92 42.95
CA LYS A 486 2.09 -2.30 43.36
C LYS A 486 1.94 -3.22 42.17
N GLU A 487 2.69 -4.31 42.14
CA GLU A 487 2.61 -5.32 41.09
C GLU A 487 1.21 -5.99 41.08
N VAL A 488 0.68 -6.21 39.89
CA VAL A 488 -0.60 -6.84 39.66
C VAL A 488 -0.36 -8.21 39.00
N ALA A 489 -0.96 -9.25 39.53
CA ALA A 489 -0.97 -10.55 38.85
C ALA A 489 -1.66 -10.39 37.49
N ILE A 490 -1.01 -10.85 36.43
CA ILE A 490 -1.50 -10.73 35.05
C ILE A 490 -1.68 -12.11 34.43
N GLU A 491 -2.77 -12.25 33.72
CA GLU A 491 -3.06 -13.41 32.88
C GLU A 491 -3.61 -12.87 31.55
N LYS A 492 -3.05 -13.33 30.43
CA LYS A 492 -3.56 -12.96 29.12
C LYS A 492 -4.78 -13.79 28.77
N ASP A 493 -5.81 -13.15 28.25
CA ASP A 493 -7.00 -13.83 27.74
C ASP A 493 -6.72 -14.56 26.42
N ALA A 494 -7.71 -15.27 25.87
CA ALA A 494 -7.61 -16.00 24.61
C ALA A 494 -7.30 -15.09 23.39
N ASN A 495 -7.51 -13.78 23.50
CA ASN A 495 -7.20 -12.80 22.48
C ASN A 495 -5.85 -12.12 22.69
N SER A 496 -5.05 -12.59 23.67
CA SER A 496 -3.76 -12.04 24.10
C SER A 496 -3.85 -10.59 24.62
N TYR A 497 -4.84 -10.31 25.47
CA TYR A 497 -4.95 -9.09 26.26
C TYR A 497 -4.91 -9.38 27.75
N VAL A 498 -4.30 -8.46 28.49
CA VAL A 498 -4.31 -8.47 29.97
C VAL A 498 -5.30 -7.43 30.46
N SER A 499 -6.26 -7.84 31.27
CA SER A 499 -7.35 -7.01 31.75
C SER A 499 -7.17 -6.59 33.20
N ILE A 500 -7.19 -5.29 33.50
CA ILE A 500 -7.18 -4.73 34.85
C ILE A 500 -8.51 -4.03 35.08
N ASN A 501 -9.43 -4.74 35.74
CA ASN A 501 -10.77 -4.24 36.04
C ASN A 501 -10.86 -3.75 37.51
N ARG A 502 -10.99 -2.44 37.68
CA ARG A 502 -11.12 -1.81 38.99
C ARG A 502 -11.86 -0.48 38.95
N LYS A 503 -12.14 0.08 40.13
CA LYS A 503 -12.59 1.47 40.23
C LYS A 503 -11.38 2.41 40.21
N TRP A 504 -11.23 3.15 39.10
CA TRP A 504 -10.18 4.11 38.89
C TRP A 504 -10.52 5.47 39.48
N LYS A 505 -9.50 6.21 39.90
CA LYS A 505 -9.60 7.59 40.38
C LYS A 505 -8.53 8.47 39.74
N SER A 506 -8.73 9.78 39.76
CA SER A 506 -7.72 10.71 39.26
C SER A 506 -6.39 10.55 39.99
N GLY A 507 -5.28 10.57 39.24
CA GLY A 507 -3.93 10.34 39.76
C GLY A 507 -3.52 8.88 39.82
N ASP A 508 -4.38 7.92 39.46
CA ASP A 508 -3.94 6.51 39.36
C ASP A 508 -2.92 6.39 38.23
N VAL A 509 -1.86 5.61 38.47
CA VAL A 509 -0.74 5.37 37.55
C VAL A 509 -0.62 3.88 37.27
N ILE A 510 -0.50 3.52 35.98
CA ILE A 510 -0.20 2.16 35.53
C ILE A 510 1.18 2.18 34.87
N SER A 511 2.08 1.31 35.30
CA SER A 511 3.38 1.08 34.64
C SER A 511 3.38 -0.30 34.01
N VAL A 512 3.71 -0.36 32.73
CA VAL A 512 3.82 -1.58 31.93
C VAL A 512 5.26 -1.72 31.46
N VAL A 513 5.85 -2.90 31.67
CA VAL A 513 7.20 -3.24 31.18
C VAL A 513 7.06 -4.34 30.15
N LEU A 514 7.67 -4.13 28.99
CA LEU A 514 7.60 -4.92 27.79
C LEU A 514 9.02 -5.39 27.41
N PRO A 515 9.54 -6.45 28.04
CA PRO A 515 10.90 -6.93 27.77
C PRO A 515 11.07 -7.33 26.32
N MET A 516 12.12 -6.81 25.67
CA MET A 516 12.43 -7.08 24.27
C MET A 516 13.63 -8.01 24.15
N HIS A 517 13.56 -8.94 23.20
CA HIS A 517 14.64 -9.88 22.88
C HIS A 517 14.98 -9.82 21.40
N ASN A 518 16.23 -10.15 21.09
CA ASN A 518 16.63 -10.35 19.70
C ASN A 518 16.10 -11.69 19.17
N THR A 519 15.54 -11.66 17.99
CA THR A 519 15.09 -12.83 17.23
C THR A 519 15.61 -12.79 15.81
N ALA A 520 15.70 -13.95 15.16
CA ALA A 520 16.03 -14.09 13.75
C ALA A 520 14.83 -14.73 13.03
N GLU A 521 14.24 -13.98 12.12
CA GLU A 521 13.04 -14.40 11.39
C GLU A 521 13.40 -14.79 9.96
N GLN A 522 13.11 -16.04 9.55
CA GLN A 522 13.26 -16.49 8.17
C GLN A 522 12.18 -15.88 7.27
N LEU A 523 12.48 -15.84 5.95
CA LEU A 523 11.43 -15.62 4.95
C LEU A 523 10.33 -16.70 5.07
N PRO A 524 9.07 -16.40 4.70
CA PRO A 524 7.95 -17.33 4.82
C PRO A 524 8.17 -18.68 4.11
N ASP A 525 8.89 -18.70 2.98
CA ASP A 525 9.25 -19.91 2.22
C ASP A 525 10.31 -20.80 2.90
N LYS A 526 10.81 -20.39 4.08
CA LYS A 526 11.86 -21.08 4.84
C LYS A 526 13.21 -21.19 4.11
N SER A 527 13.44 -20.36 3.10
CA SER A 527 14.76 -20.23 2.48
C SER A 527 15.83 -19.77 3.50
N ALA A 528 17.10 -19.99 3.18
CA ALA A 528 18.22 -19.68 4.07
C ALA A 528 18.54 -18.16 4.13
N TRP A 529 17.52 -17.36 4.42
CA TRP A 529 17.60 -15.93 4.59
C TRP A 529 16.89 -15.51 5.88
N VAL A 530 17.56 -14.69 6.68
CA VAL A 530 17.03 -14.21 7.97
C VAL A 530 17.09 -12.70 8.08
N SER A 531 16.12 -12.15 8.77
CA SER A 531 16.09 -10.76 9.24
C SER A 531 16.19 -10.73 10.76
N PHE A 532 16.98 -9.82 11.32
CA PHE A 532 17.07 -9.65 12.77
C PHE A 532 16.02 -8.67 13.27
N VAL A 533 15.43 -9.00 14.40
CA VAL A 533 14.36 -8.21 15.01
C VAL A 533 14.62 -8.08 16.51
N HIS A 534 14.43 -6.90 17.08
CA HIS A 534 14.45 -6.65 18.52
C HIS A 534 13.07 -6.20 18.99
N GLY A 535 12.35 -7.04 19.73
CA GLY A 535 10.93 -6.81 20.00
C GLY A 535 10.13 -6.66 18.70
N PRO A 536 9.44 -5.54 18.44
CA PRO A 536 8.74 -5.32 17.18
C PRO A 536 9.62 -4.66 16.09
N ILE A 537 10.85 -4.29 16.38
CA ILE A 537 11.70 -3.46 15.53
C ILE A 537 12.65 -4.29 14.69
N VAL A 538 12.58 -4.14 13.39
CA VAL A 538 13.51 -4.77 12.45
C VAL A 538 14.83 -4.04 12.45
N LEU A 539 15.92 -4.79 12.54
CA LEU A 539 17.28 -4.32 12.54
C LEU A 539 17.89 -4.50 11.16
N ALA A 540 18.51 -3.46 10.64
CA ALA A 540 19.19 -3.49 9.35
C ALA A 540 20.56 -2.82 9.43
N ALA A 541 21.45 -3.08 8.49
CA ALA A 541 22.78 -2.50 8.46
C ALA A 541 22.99 -1.66 7.20
N VAL A 542 23.62 -0.50 7.34
CA VAL A 542 24.09 0.31 6.21
C VAL A 542 25.32 -0.36 5.60
N THR A 543 25.30 -0.60 4.29
CA THR A 543 26.37 -1.24 3.53
C THR A 543 27.11 -0.30 2.58
N GLY A 544 26.69 0.93 2.45
CA GLY A 544 27.29 1.98 1.64
C GLY A 544 26.39 3.18 1.43
N GLU A 545 26.98 4.31 1.09
CA GLU A 545 26.29 5.58 0.83
C GLU A 545 26.62 6.14 -0.57
N THR A 546 27.15 5.29 -1.45
CA THR A 546 27.52 5.64 -2.83
C THR A 546 26.64 4.94 -3.84
N ASP A 547 26.72 5.39 -5.10
CA ASP A 547 25.97 4.81 -6.23
C ASP A 547 24.44 4.77 -6.01
N LEU A 548 23.89 5.83 -5.43
CA LEU A 548 22.48 6.02 -5.12
C LEU A 548 21.76 6.80 -6.24
N THR A 549 22.00 6.46 -7.50
CA THR A 549 21.38 7.15 -8.64
C THR A 549 19.86 7.09 -8.57
N GLY A 550 19.21 8.26 -8.67
CA GLY A 550 17.76 8.36 -8.56
C GLY A 550 17.23 8.18 -7.12
N LEU A 551 18.08 8.41 -6.11
CA LEU A 551 17.67 8.40 -4.68
C LEU A 551 16.48 9.34 -4.41
N ARG A 552 16.45 10.47 -5.09
CA ARG A 552 15.29 11.35 -5.23
C ARG A 552 14.74 11.18 -6.65
N ALA A 553 13.47 10.90 -6.74
CA ALA A 553 12.82 10.64 -8.01
C ALA A 553 12.70 11.92 -8.84
N ASP A 554 12.90 11.78 -10.12
CA ASP A 554 12.57 12.82 -11.09
C ASP A 554 11.08 12.76 -11.49
N GLY A 555 10.65 13.63 -12.38
CA GLY A 555 9.29 13.66 -12.92
C GLY A 555 8.96 12.52 -13.91
N SER A 556 9.84 11.56 -14.13
CA SER A 556 9.59 10.43 -15.03
C SER A 556 8.56 9.47 -14.45
N ARG A 557 7.83 8.75 -15.33
CA ARG A 557 6.79 7.81 -14.91
C ARG A 557 7.29 6.74 -13.95
N MET A 558 8.48 6.20 -14.20
CA MET A 558 9.12 5.11 -13.44
C MET A 558 10.18 5.60 -12.45
N GLY A 559 10.20 6.90 -12.13
CA GLY A 559 11.19 7.51 -11.23
C GLY A 559 11.21 6.94 -9.81
N HIS A 560 10.21 6.16 -9.43
CA HIS A 560 10.12 5.47 -8.13
C HIS A 560 11.01 4.22 -8.02
N ILE A 561 11.66 3.77 -9.11
CA ILE A 561 12.53 2.61 -9.11
C ILE A 561 13.99 3.05 -9.03
N ALA A 562 14.74 2.46 -8.10
CA ALA A 562 16.16 2.71 -7.92
C ALA A 562 16.94 2.38 -9.20
N SER A 563 17.61 3.36 -9.80
CA SER A 563 18.32 3.22 -11.08
C SER A 563 19.83 3.04 -10.96
N GLY A 564 20.40 3.10 -9.74
CA GLY A 564 21.82 2.83 -9.49
C GLY A 564 22.20 1.37 -9.74
N PRO A 565 23.50 1.08 -9.81
CA PRO A 565 23.97 -0.27 -10.06
C PRO A 565 23.48 -1.25 -9.02
N ILE A 566 23.13 -2.46 -9.45
CA ILE A 566 22.92 -3.59 -8.56
C ILE A 566 24.27 -4.27 -8.29
N TYR A 567 24.47 -4.68 -7.03
CA TYR A 567 25.65 -5.47 -6.67
C TYR A 567 25.29 -6.95 -6.70
N PRO A 568 26.25 -7.85 -7.07
CA PRO A 568 26.02 -9.29 -7.05
C PRO A 568 25.58 -9.78 -5.68
N ILE A 569 24.59 -10.67 -5.63
CA ILE A 569 24.06 -11.18 -4.37
C ILE A 569 25.08 -12.01 -3.62
N GLU A 570 25.93 -12.77 -4.33
CA GLU A 570 27.00 -13.57 -3.73
C GLU A 570 28.09 -12.72 -3.06
N GLU A 571 28.19 -11.44 -3.36
CA GLU A 571 29.11 -10.50 -2.68
C GLU A 571 28.49 -9.89 -1.42
N ALA A 572 27.22 -10.18 -1.12
CA ALA A 572 26.55 -9.67 0.06
C ALA A 572 27.16 -10.25 1.36
N PRO A 573 27.11 -9.52 2.49
CA PRO A 573 27.49 -10.06 3.78
C PRO A 573 26.73 -11.36 4.08
N MET A 574 27.45 -12.43 4.38
CA MET A 574 26.89 -13.75 4.71
C MET A 574 27.07 -14.08 6.18
N LEU A 575 26.12 -14.72 6.78
CA LEU A 575 26.21 -15.25 8.15
C LEU A 575 26.64 -16.71 8.10
N VAL A 576 27.71 -17.04 8.82
CA VAL A 576 28.20 -18.40 8.96
C VAL A 576 28.21 -18.80 10.42
N SER A 577 27.36 -19.73 10.78
CA SER A 577 27.22 -20.21 12.15
C SER A 577 26.67 -21.63 12.18
N ASN A 578 27.13 -22.41 13.16
CA ASN A 578 26.54 -23.71 13.49
C ASN A 578 25.44 -23.61 14.56
N SER A 579 25.15 -22.38 15.09
CA SER A 579 24.06 -22.17 16.03
C SER A 579 22.71 -22.21 15.31
N ASN A 580 21.75 -22.87 15.93
CA ASN A 580 20.35 -22.81 15.49
C ASN A 580 19.66 -21.49 15.84
N ASP A 581 20.24 -20.71 16.75
CA ASP A 581 19.75 -19.39 17.13
C ASP A 581 20.80 -18.30 16.81
N LEU A 582 20.68 -17.73 15.63
CA LEU A 582 21.57 -16.69 15.13
C LEU A 582 21.45 -15.38 15.95
N ALA A 583 20.29 -15.14 16.56
CA ALA A 583 20.05 -13.90 17.31
C ALA A 583 20.90 -13.80 18.59
N GLN A 584 21.29 -14.93 19.18
CA GLN A 584 22.22 -14.96 20.34
C GLN A 584 23.63 -14.44 19.99
N SER A 585 23.98 -14.41 18.70
CA SER A 585 25.26 -13.87 18.26
C SER A 585 25.27 -12.34 18.16
N LEU A 586 24.12 -11.69 18.30
CA LEU A 586 24.04 -10.24 18.32
C LEU A 586 24.54 -9.68 19.64
N LYS A 587 25.54 -8.81 19.58
CA LYS A 587 26.10 -8.11 20.74
C LYS A 587 25.70 -6.64 20.70
N GLU A 588 25.10 -6.16 21.78
CA GLU A 588 24.81 -4.73 21.91
C GLU A 588 26.09 -3.92 21.90
N ILE A 589 26.09 -2.81 21.16
CA ILE A 589 27.24 -1.92 21.04
C ILE A 589 27.19 -0.93 22.20
N LYS A 590 28.22 -0.98 23.05
CA LYS A 590 28.34 -0.07 24.20
C LYS A 590 28.19 1.39 23.77
N ASP A 591 27.47 2.17 24.53
CA ASP A 591 27.24 3.61 24.34
C ASP A 591 26.48 3.98 23.04
N LYS A 592 25.91 2.98 22.35
CA LYS A 592 25.03 3.15 21.19
C LYS A 592 23.71 2.43 21.43
N PRO A 593 22.73 3.06 22.07
CA PRO A 593 21.45 2.41 22.35
C PRO A 593 20.82 1.84 21.09
N PHE A 594 20.23 0.65 21.20
CA PHE A 594 19.54 -0.01 20.11
C PHE A 594 20.42 -0.28 18.87
N SER A 595 21.71 -0.52 19.10
CA SER A 595 22.67 -0.86 18.04
C SER A 595 23.38 -2.15 18.38
N TYR A 596 23.51 -3.03 17.39
CA TYR A 596 24.06 -4.39 17.57
C TYR A 596 25.15 -4.69 16.55
N SER A 597 26.04 -5.60 16.92
CA SER A 597 27.06 -6.17 16.04
C SER A 597 26.82 -7.66 15.86
N ALA A 598 26.94 -8.15 14.63
CA ALA A 598 26.96 -9.56 14.27
C ALA A 598 28.37 -10.03 13.83
N SER A 599 29.43 -9.32 14.24
CA SER A 599 30.83 -9.54 13.77
C SER A 599 31.31 -10.98 13.89
N ASP A 600 30.83 -11.72 14.91
CA ASP A 600 31.28 -13.09 15.18
C ASP A 600 30.75 -14.10 14.14
N ILE A 601 29.65 -13.78 13.46
CA ILE A 601 29.02 -14.67 12.49
C ILE A 601 29.05 -14.13 11.05
N ILE A 602 29.44 -12.88 10.82
CA ILE A 602 29.67 -12.35 9.48
C ILE A 602 30.95 -12.96 8.90
N TYR A 603 30.83 -13.60 7.74
CA TYR A 603 31.93 -14.31 7.10
C TYR A 603 32.99 -13.40 6.51
N GLN A 604 32.59 -12.39 5.72
CA GLN A 604 33.53 -11.51 5.03
C GLN A 604 34.11 -10.44 5.96
N ASP A 605 35.44 -10.32 6.05
CA ASP A 605 36.13 -9.41 6.97
C ASP A 605 35.76 -7.94 6.76
N GLN A 606 35.54 -7.52 5.50
CA GLN A 606 35.17 -6.14 5.18
C GLN A 606 33.81 -5.72 5.76
N PHE A 607 32.94 -6.67 6.13
CA PHE A 607 31.60 -6.42 6.66
C PHE A 607 31.48 -6.65 8.18
N LYS A 608 32.53 -7.10 8.85
CA LYS A 608 32.48 -7.38 10.31
C LYS A 608 32.17 -6.17 11.18
N ASN A 609 32.43 -4.97 10.66
CA ASN A 609 32.17 -3.72 11.39
C ASN A 609 30.76 -3.16 11.15
N LEU A 610 29.91 -3.87 10.41
CA LEU A 610 28.52 -3.45 10.19
C LEU A 610 27.79 -3.37 11.53
N GLN A 611 27.00 -2.30 11.68
CA GLN A 611 26.12 -2.09 12.81
C GLN A 611 24.67 -2.29 12.38
N LEU A 612 23.96 -3.11 13.12
CA LEU A 612 22.53 -3.30 12.96
C LEU A 612 21.81 -2.27 13.82
N VAL A 613 21.00 -1.44 13.18
CA VAL A 613 20.22 -0.36 13.80
C VAL A 613 18.74 -0.48 13.37
N PRO A 614 17.80 0.21 14.05
CA PRO A 614 16.42 0.24 13.62
C PRO A 614 16.27 0.64 12.14
N PHE A 615 15.59 -0.18 11.35
CA PHE A 615 15.46 0.06 9.91
C PHE A 615 14.82 1.42 9.57
N PHE A 616 13.90 1.89 10.39
CA PHE A 616 13.25 3.19 10.20
C PHE A 616 14.20 4.40 10.40
N GLN A 617 15.42 4.18 10.88
CA GLN A 617 16.44 5.23 11.00
C GLN A 617 17.42 5.28 9.82
N ILE A 618 17.35 4.27 8.91
CA ILE A 618 18.25 4.21 7.76
C ILE A 618 17.63 4.99 6.60
N HIS A 619 18.31 6.03 6.16
CA HIS A 619 17.97 6.82 4.99
C HIS A 619 19.22 7.04 4.14
N ASP A 620 19.06 7.42 2.87
CA ASP A 620 20.13 7.82 1.95
C ASP A 620 21.30 6.82 1.88
N ALA A 621 21.00 5.53 1.98
CA ALA A 621 21.98 4.47 2.08
C ALA A 621 21.52 3.17 1.42
N ARG A 622 22.51 2.37 1.02
CA ARG A 622 22.35 0.95 0.69
C ARG A 622 22.32 0.15 1.99
N TYR A 623 21.47 -0.86 2.07
CA TYR A 623 21.27 -1.59 3.31
C TYR A 623 21.17 -3.12 3.14
N MET A 624 21.34 -3.83 4.26
CA MET A 624 20.99 -5.24 4.45
C MET A 624 19.82 -5.34 5.41
N LEU A 625 18.72 -5.92 4.92
CA LEU A 625 17.54 -6.23 5.70
C LEU A 625 17.42 -7.74 5.96
N TYR A 626 17.68 -8.52 4.92
CA TYR A 626 17.77 -9.97 4.97
C TYR A 626 19.19 -10.43 4.69
N TRP A 627 19.65 -11.41 5.44
CA TRP A 627 21.01 -11.95 5.43
C TRP A 627 20.97 -13.40 5.00
N PRO A 628 21.76 -13.80 3.98
CA PRO A 628 21.93 -15.21 3.69
C PRO A 628 22.73 -15.86 4.81
N TYR A 629 22.32 -17.06 5.23
CA TYR A 629 23.02 -17.77 6.29
C TYR A 629 23.26 -19.24 5.95
N THR A 630 24.34 -19.79 6.50
CA THR A 630 24.74 -21.19 6.30
C THR A 630 25.68 -21.67 7.39
N THR A 631 26.01 -22.96 7.36
CA THR A 631 27.12 -23.51 8.15
C THR A 631 28.43 -23.42 7.38
N LYS A 632 29.56 -23.58 8.08
CA LYS A 632 30.89 -23.53 7.47
C LYS A 632 31.07 -24.61 6.37
N GLU A 633 30.47 -25.77 6.58
CA GLU A 633 30.55 -26.91 5.65
C GLU A 633 29.80 -26.65 4.34
N LYS A 634 28.63 -25.96 4.42
CA LYS A 634 27.75 -25.70 3.27
C LYS A 634 28.06 -24.36 2.58
N LEU A 635 28.97 -23.55 3.11
CA LEU A 635 29.26 -22.23 2.57
C LEU A 635 29.70 -22.27 1.08
N PRO A 636 30.60 -23.17 0.63
CA PRO A 636 30.99 -23.21 -0.79
C PRO A 636 29.83 -23.56 -1.73
N GLU A 637 28.91 -24.43 -1.28
CA GLU A 637 27.70 -24.78 -2.04
C GLU A 637 26.74 -23.59 -2.19
N LEU A 638 26.48 -22.86 -1.11
CA LEU A 638 25.64 -21.66 -1.13
C LEU A 638 26.22 -20.58 -2.05
N GLN A 639 27.54 -20.32 -1.95
CA GLN A 639 28.19 -19.31 -2.78
C GLN A 639 28.14 -19.70 -4.27
N ALA A 640 28.35 -20.97 -4.61
CA ALA A 640 28.26 -21.43 -5.98
C ALA A 640 26.85 -21.29 -6.55
N ALA A 641 25.82 -21.69 -5.79
CA ALA A 641 24.42 -21.58 -6.20
C ALA A 641 23.97 -20.12 -6.41
N MET A 642 24.35 -19.23 -5.50
CA MET A 642 24.06 -17.80 -5.63
C MET A 642 24.74 -17.19 -6.85
N LYS A 643 26.02 -17.54 -7.08
CA LYS A 643 26.79 -17.05 -8.23
C LYS A 643 26.22 -17.52 -9.55
N GLU A 644 25.91 -18.80 -9.69
CA GLU A 644 25.32 -19.37 -10.92
C GLU A 644 24.03 -18.65 -11.30
N ARG A 645 23.18 -18.41 -10.32
CA ARG A 645 21.90 -17.71 -10.50
C ARG A 645 22.07 -16.25 -10.88
N GLU A 646 23.00 -15.55 -10.24
CA GLU A 646 23.24 -14.12 -10.45
C GLU A 646 24.01 -13.83 -11.74
N ASP A 647 25.00 -14.65 -12.11
CA ASP A 647 25.84 -14.45 -13.32
C ASP A 647 25.00 -14.34 -14.60
N ALA A 648 24.00 -15.21 -14.77
CA ALA A 648 23.10 -15.19 -15.92
C ALA A 648 22.29 -13.87 -15.98
N LYS A 649 21.78 -13.43 -14.85
CA LYS A 649 21.02 -12.20 -14.71
C LYS A 649 21.88 -10.96 -14.95
N MET A 650 23.04 -10.89 -14.32
CA MET A 650 23.97 -9.75 -14.47
C MET A 650 24.46 -9.61 -15.92
N LYS A 651 24.75 -10.71 -16.60
CA LYS A 651 25.10 -10.70 -18.03
C LYS A 651 23.96 -10.16 -18.88
N LEU A 652 22.74 -10.61 -18.62
CA LEU A 652 21.55 -10.13 -19.36
C LEU A 652 21.31 -8.64 -19.09
N GLU A 653 21.40 -8.20 -17.85
CA GLU A 653 21.27 -6.78 -17.46
C GLU A 653 22.34 -5.90 -18.14
N ALA A 654 23.61 -6.32 -18.14
CA ALA A 654 24.71 -5.58 -18.77
C ALA A 654 24.55 -5.43 -20.29
N LEU A 655 23.89 -6.39 -20.94
CA LEU A 655 23.56 -6.36 -22.37
C LEU A 655 22.27 -5.62 -22.67
N THR A 656 21.44 -5.34 -21.66
CA THR A 656 20.14 -4.69 -21.86
C THR A 656 20.31 -3.20 -22.11
N VAL A 657 19.66 -2.71 -23.16
CA VAL A 657 19.52 -1.29 -23.46
C VAL A 657 18.20 -0.76 -22.90
N ASP A 658 17.12 -1.53 -23.12
CA ASP A 658 15.79 -1.23 -22.62
C ASP A 658 14.92 -2.49 -22.56
N LEU A 659 13.82 -2.46 -21.77
CA LEU A 659 13.01 -3.62 -21.45
C LEU A 659 11.56 -3.27 -21.22
N VAL A 660 10.64 -4.02 -21.81
CA VAL A 660 9.20 -4.03 -21.47
C VAL A 660 8.80 -5.41 -20.99
N THR A 661 8.19 -5.49 -19.81
CA THR A 661 7.43 -6.66 -19.37
C THR A 661 6.00 -6.51 -19.88
N ALA A 662 5.65 -7.32 -20.87
CA ALA A 662 4.35 -7.25 -21.51
C ALA A 662 3.22 -7.73 -20.59
N GLY A 663 2.10 -7.02 -20.58
CA GLY A 663 0.97 -7.29 -19.69
C GLY A 663 1.08 -6.64 -18.31
N GLU A 664 2.20 -6.01 -17.97
CA GLU A 664 2.35 -5.17 -16.78
C GLU A 664 2.09 -3.70 -17.13
N GLN A 665 1.18 -3.08 -16.43
CA GLN A 665 0.63 -1.78 -16.80
C GLN A 665 1.68 -0.66 -16.81
N GLN A 666 2.51 -0.55 -15.78
CA GLN A 666 3.49 0.53 -15.70
C GLN A 666 4.58 0.41 -16.77
N PRO A 667 5.24 -0.75 -16.98
CA PRO A 667 6.19 -0.92 -18.08
C PRO A 667 5.58 -0.63 -19.46
N GLU A 668 4.36 -1.12 -19.72
CA GLU A 668 3.71 -0.90 -21.02
C GLU A 668 3.43 0.58 -21.27
N ASN A 669 2.94 1.31 -20.27
CA ASN A 669 2.64 2.73 -20.42
C ASN A 669 3.91 3.61 -20.52
N ASP A 670 4.99 3.24 -19.80
CA ASP A 670 6.29 3.93 -19.93
C ASP A 670 6.88 3.80 -21.34
N HIS A 671 6.42 2.77 -22.08
CA HIS A 671 6.83 2.50 -23.47
C HIS A 671 5.72 2.80 -24.48
N ASN A 672 4.83 3.74 -24.18
CA ASN A 672 3.79 4.24 -25.10
C ASN A 672 2.96 3.11 -25.75
N PHE A 673 2.53 2.13 -24.99
CA PHE A 673 1.72 1.01 -25.46
C PHE A 673 0.58 1.49 -26.38
N LYS A 674 0.46 0.81 -27.52
CA LYS A 674 -0.69 0.93 -28.44
C LYS A 674 -1.16 -0.46 -28.80
N GLY A 675 -2.47 -0.67 -28.89
CA GLY A 675 -3.00 -2.00 -29.25
C GLY A 675 -4.46 -1.98 -29.65
N GLU A 676 -4.84 -2.95 -30.48
CA GLU A 676 -6.20 -3.21 -30.89
C GLU A 676 -6.44 -4.72 -30.86
N LYS A 677 -7.57 -5.15 -30.29
CA LYS A 677 -7.96 -6.56 -30.14
C LYS A 677 -6.88 -7.39 -29.44
N THR A 678 -6.41 -6.88 -28.32
CA THR A 678 -5.36 -7.47 -27.49
C THR A 678 -5.83 -7.61 -26.05
N ASP A 679 -5.32 -8.59 -25.33
CA ASP A 679 -5.64 -8.87 -23.93
C ASP A 679 -4.38 -9.25 -23.16
N THR A 680 -4.45 -9.21 -21.83
CA THR A 680 -3.38 -9.59 -20.92
C THR A 680 -3.77 -10.80 -20.09
N GLY A 681 -2.78 -11.56 -19.66
CA GLY A 681 -2.99 -12.70 -18.78
C GLY A 681 -1.75 -13.03 -17.96
N ILE A 682 -1.89 -14.04 -17.11
CA ILE A 682 -0.81 -14.57 -16.28
C ILE A 682 -0.71 -16.08 -16.56
N TYR A 683 0.50 -16.55 -16.82
CA TYR A 683 0.78 -17.98 -16.95
C TYR A 683 2.14 -18.30 -16.34
N LYS A 684 2.20 -19.32 -15.50
CA LYS A 684 3.39 -19.66 -14.71
C LYS A 684 3.98 -18.41 -14.03
N GLU A 685 3.12 -17.63 -13.40
CA GLU A 685 3.44 -16.43 -12.60
C GLU A 685 4.09 -15.28 -13.38
N ARG A 686 4.11 -15.37 -14.72
CA ARG A 686 4.60 -14.30 -15.60
C ARG A 686 3.44 -13.68 -16.36
N HIS A 687 3.43 -12.38 -16.41
CA HIS A 687 2.48 -11.61 -17.21
C HIS A 687 2.80 -11.74 -18.69
N TYR A 688 1.76 -11.67 -19.51
CA TYR A 688 1.89 -11.65 -20.96
C TYR A 688 0.82 -10.79 -21.61
N ARG A 689 1.08 -10.39 -22.86
CA ARG A 689 0.09 -9.81 -23.76
C ARG A 689 -0.02 -10.66 -25.01
N ASN A 690 -1.25 -10.85 -25.46
CA ASN A 690 -1.59 -11.53 -26.70
C ASN A 690 -2.69 -10.79 -27.46
N GLY A 691 -3.13 -11.27 -28.63
CA GLY A 691 -4.26 -10.67 -29.34
C GLY A 691 -4.46 -11.20 -30.75
N THR A 692 -5.61 -10.85 -31.33
CA THR A 692 -5.96 -11.13 -32.74
C THR A 692 -5.76 -9.92 -33.65
N GLY A 693 -5.37 -8.77 -33.10
CA GLY A 693 -5.05 -7.54 -33.81
C GLY A 693 -3.56 -7.23 -33.78
N PHE A 694 -3.19 -6.12 -33.15
CA PHE A 694 -1.80 -5.71 -33.00
C PHE A 694 -1.56 -5.07 -31.63
N PHE A 695 -0.29 -5.02 -31.23
CA PHE A 695 0.19 -4.14 -30.18
C PHE A 695 1.63 -3.73 -30.43
N SER A 696 2.03 -2.57 -29.89
CA SER A 696 3.38 -2.03 -30.01
C SER A 696 3.87 -1.32 -28.76
N TYR A 697 5.20 -1.23 -28.66
CA TYR A 697 5.93 -0.52 -27.62
C TYR A 697 7.03 0.33 -28.22
N ASP A 698 7.30 1.47 -27.64
CA ASP A 698 8.40 2.36 -28.00
C ASP A 698 9.59 2.13 -27.05
N LEU A 699 10.55 1.31 -27.44
CA LEU A 699 11.74 1.01 -26.64
C LEU A 699 12.81 2.09 -26.79
N LYS A 700 13.42 2.50 -25.67
CA LYS A 700 14.41 3.58 -25.58
C LYS A 700 15.80 3.09 -26.00
N ASN A 701 16.49 3.87 -26.86
CA ASN A 701 17.87 3.60 -27.32
C ASN A 701 18.71 4.89 -27.31
N PRO A 702 18.82 5.58 -26.14
CA PRO A 702 19.39 6.93 -26.07
C PRO A 702 20.86 7.01 -26.50
N LYS A 703 21.62 5.95 -26.30
CA LYS A 703 23.05 5.87 -26.64
C LYS A 703 23.32 5.19 -27.99
N LEU A 704 22.27 4.75 -28.70
CA LEU A 704 22.36 4.05 -30.00
C LEU A 704 23.16 2.73 -29.92
N GLU A 705 23.10 2.06 -28.79
CA GLU A 705 23.85 0.82 -28.50
C GLU A 705 23.08 -0.46 -28.90
N ALA A 706 21.79 -0.38 -29.15
CA ALA A 706 20.97 -1.53 -29.50
C ALA A 706 21.45 -2.21 -30.79
N ARG A 707 21.57 -3.54 -30.74
CA ARG A 707 21.95 -4.41 -31.88
C ARG A 707 21.01 -5.57 -32.07
N LYS A 708 20.34 -6.01 -31.00
CA LYS A 708 19.45 -7.18 -30.99
C LYS A 708 18.13 -6.86 -30.32
N LEU A 709 17.07 -7.54 -30.79
CA LEU A 709 15.78 -7.61 -30.13
C LEU A 709 15.60 -9.03 -29.58
N ARG A 710 15.33 -9.18 -28.28
CA ARG A 710 14.96 -10.44 -27.66
C ARG A 710 13.49 -10.40 -27.32
N ILE A 711 12.76 -11.46 -27.67
CA ILE A 711 11.34 -11.63 -27.39
C ILE A 711 11.15 -12.93 -26.64
N THR A 712 10.48 -12.89 -25.48
CA THR A 712 10.17 -14.10 -24.71
C THR A 712 8.71 -14.50 -24.90
N TYR A 713 8.48 -15.76 -25.28
CA TYR A 713 7.15 -16.38 -25.42
C TYR A 713 7.16 -17.80 -24.86
N PHE A 714 5.99 -18.47 -24.83
CA PHE A 714 5.90 -19.84 -24.31
C PHE A 714 5.85 -20.89 -25.43
N GLY A 715 6.81 -21.83 -25.41
CA GLY A 715 7.11 -22.71 -26.55
C GLY A 715 6.05 -23.76 -26.91
N SER A 716 5.11 -24.09 -26.00
CA SER A 716 4.03 -25.04 -26.28
C SER A 716 2.80 -24.45 -26.96
N ASP A 717 2.76 -23.14 -27.22
CA ASP A 717 1.67 -22.46 -27.92
C ASP A 717 1.57 -22.99 -29.36
N LYS A 718 0.34 -23.14 -29.83
CA LYS A 718 0.05 -23.71 -31.18
C LYS A 718 -0.88 -22.80 -31.96
N ASN A 719 -0.79 -22.94 -33.29
CA ASN A 719 -1.68 -22.23 -34.25
C ASN A 719 -1.65 -20.70 -34.08
N ARG A 720 -0.47 -20.15 -33.77
CA ARG A 720 -0.22 -18.72 -33.67
C ARG A 720 0.68 -18.28 -34.82
N ASN A 721 0.23 -17.29 -35.59
CA ASN A 721 1.01 -16.75 -36.71
C ASN A 721 0.95 -15.21 -36.64
N PHE A 722 2.13 -14.60 -36.50
CA PHE A 722 2.23 -13.14 -36.38
C PHE A 722 3.56 -12.64 -36.92
N ASP A 723 3.60 -11.37 -37.25
CA ASP A 723 4.77 -10.65 -37.73
C ASP A 723 5.27 -9.69 -36.64
N VAL A 724 6.58 -9.48 -36.61
CA VAL A 724 7.27 -8.52 -35.74
C VAL A 724 7.93 -7.47 -36.58
N TYR A 725 7.66 -6.18 -36.28
CA TYR A 725 8.22 -5.03 -36.98
C TYR A 725 9.06 -4.19 -36.02
N LEU A 726 10.13 -3.60 -36.54
CA LEU A 726 10.90 -2.53 -35.91
C LEU A 726 10.84 -1.29 -36.79
N ASN A 727 10.32 -0.17 -36.27
CA ASN A 727 10.12 1.07 -37.05
C ASN A 727 9.50 0.77 -38.41
N SER A 728 8.44 -0.04 -38.44
CA SER A 728 7.74 -0.50 -39.66
C SER A 728 8.52 -1.46 -40.58
N VAL A 729 9.77 -1.81 -40.30
CA VAL A 729 10.52 -2.85 -41.00
C VAL A 729 10.17 -4.22 -40.47
N LEU A 730 9.75 -5.16 -41.31
CA LEU A 730 9.50 -6.54 -40.95
C LEU A 730 10.81 -7.23 -40.57
N VAL A 731 10.95 -7.65 -39.27
CA VAL A 731 12.17 -8.28 -38.77
C VAL A 731 12.01 -9.78 -38.47
N ALA A 732 10.77 -10.22 -38.25
CA ALA A 732 10.47 -11.65 -38.10
C ALA A 732 9.03 -11.98 -38.47
N SER A 733 8.83 -13.19 -39.02
CA SER A 733 7.54 -13.86 -39.11
C SER A 733 7.59 -15.12 -38.26
N ILE A 734 6.72 -15.24 -37.26
CA ILE A 734 6.74 -16.31 -36.28
C ILE A 734 5.48 -17.17 -36.46
N ALA A 735 5.69 -18.47 -36.63
CA ALA A 735 4.64 -19.48 -36.69
C ALA A 735 4.87 -20.52 -35.58
N MET A 736 3.90 -20.64 -34.66
CA MET A 736 4.00 -21.50 -33.49
C MET A 736 3.31 -22.85 -33.78
N ASP A 737 4.04 -23.95 -33.64
CA ASP A 737 3.54 -25.31 -33.80
C ASP A 737 3.60 -26.14 -32.49
N GLY A 738 4.07 -25.53 -31.42
CA GLY A 738 4.16 -26.12 -30.07
C GLY A 738 5.32 -27.09 -29.88
N LYS A 739 6.26 -27.19 -30.85
CA LYS A 739 7.39 -28.12 -30.77
C LYS A 739 8.54 -27.63 -29.88
N GLU A 740 8.57 -26.34 -29.52
CA GLU A 740 9.61 -25.78 -28.66
C GLU A 740 9.42 -26.16 -27.16
N GLY A 741 8.34 -26.93 -26.85
CA GLY A 741 8.14 -27.57 -25.57
C GLY A 741 7.50 -26.69 -24.50
N ASN A 742 7.32 -27.28 -23.30
CA ASN A 742 6.63 -26.65 -22.17
C ASN A 742 7.57 -25.72 -21.35
N GLN A 743 8.18 -24.75 -22.03
CA GLN A 743 9.16 -23.82 -21.47
C GLN A 743 9.05 -22.43 -22.10
N PHE A 744 9.64 -21.44 -21.44
CA PHE A 744 9.82 -20.10 -22.02
C PHE A 744 10.96 -20.14 -23.03
N ILE A 745 10.73 -19.49 -24.18
CA ILE A 745 11.67 -19.41 -25.30
C ILE A 745 12.05 -17.95 -25.51
N ASP A 746 13.34 -17.71 -25.66
CA ASP A 746 13.92 -16.42 -25.99
C ASP A 746 14.32 -16.38 -27.48
N LYS A 747 13.52 -15.69 -28.27
CA LYS A 747 13.82 -15.46 -29.68
C LYS A 747 14.69 -14.20 -29.82
N ILE A 748 15.91 -14.39 -30.30
CA ILE A 748 16.82 -13.26 -30.59
C ILE A 748 16.78 -12.95 -32.08
N ILE A 749 16.63 -11.67 -32.40
CA ILE A 749 16.54 -11.12 -33.76
C ILE A 749 17.61 -10.02 -33.88
N GLU A 750 18.48 -10.12 -34.87
CA GLU A 750 19.42 -9.04 -35.20
C GLU A 750 18.68 -7.85 -35.77
N ILE A 751 18.98 -6.64 -35.29
CA ILE A 751 18.34 -5.40 -35.78
C ILE A 751 18.89 -5.08 -37.16
N PRO A 752 18.04 -4.94 -38.20
CA PRO A 752 18.50 -4.64 -39.56
C PRO A 752 19.30 -3.33 -39.66
N VAL A 753 20.27 -3.32 -40.54
CA VAL A 753 21.18 -2.17 -40.76
C VAL A 753 20.38 -0.89 -41.13
N GLU A 754 19.30 -1.04 -41.85
CA GLU A 754 18.41 0.08 -42.22
C GLU A 754 17.75 0.74 -41.01
N VAL A 755 17.37 -0.04 -40.01
CA VAL A 755 16.82 0.47 -38.74
C VAL A 755 17.92 1.17 -37.92
N LEU A 756 19.13 0.56 -37.86
CA LEU A 756 20.27 1.14 -37.14
C LEU A 756 20.75 2.46 -37.76
N LYS A 757 20.75 2.57 -39.11
CA LYS A 757 21.13 3.79 -39.84
C LYS A 757 20.20 4.97 -39.60
N SER A 758 18.97 4.74 -39.13
CA SER A 758 18.03 5.81 -38.77
C SER A 758 18.50 6.62 -37.54
N ASN A 759 19.48 6.15 -36.78
CA ASN A 759 19.97 6.74 -35.53
C ASN A 759 18.84 7.09 -34.56
N ALA A 760 17.80 6.24 -34.54
CA ALA A 760 16.63 6.46 -33.71
C ALA A 760 16.95 6.19 -32.23
N LYS A 761 16.74 7.21 -31.40
CA LYS A 761 16.85 7.10 -29.95
C LYS A 761 15.69 6.33 -29.31
N GLN A 762 14.73 5.94 -30.12
CA GLN A 762 13.54 5.18 -29.75
C GLN A 762 13.17 4.26 -30.92
N LEU A 763 12.86 3.00 -30.63
CA LEU A 763 12.51 1.99 -31.61
C LEU A 763 11.10 1.46 -31.33
N GLU A 764 10.14 1.64 -32.25
CA GLU A 764 8.85 1.00 -32.16
C GLU A 764 8.98 -0.49 -32.44
N VAL A 765 8.62 -1.33 -31.51
CA VAL A 765 8.45 -2.77 -31.70
C VAL A 765 6.98 -3.07 -31.81
N LYS A 766 6.51 -3.54 -32.98
CA LYS A 766 5.11 -3.87 -33.22
C LYS A 766 4.92 -5.36 -33.51
N PHE A 767 3.96 -5.95 -32.85
CA PHE A 767 3.45 -7.31 -33.10
C PHE A 767 2.13 -7.23 -33.83
N GLN A 768 2.00 -7.95 -34.95
CA GLN A 768 0.80 -7.94 -35.80
C GLN A 768 0.34 -9.36 -36.08
N ALA A 769 -0.86 -9.71 -35.65
CA ALA A 769 -1.47 -11.01 -36.01
C ALA A 769 -1.67 -11.12 -37.52
N LYS A 770 -1.37 -12.31 -38.10
CA LYS A 770 -1.73 -12.61 -39.49
C LYS A 770 -3.24 -12.89 -39.61
N LEU A 771 -3.74 -12.79 -40.85
CA LEU A 771 -5.15 -13.04 -41.16
C LEU A 771 -5.61 -14.39 -40.59
N ASN A 772 -6.71 -14.40 -39.83
CA ASN A 772 -7.30 -15.59 -39.20
C ASN A 772 -6.37 -16.28 -38.17
N SER A 773 -5.43 -15.52 -37.57
CA SER A 773 -4.51 -16.01 -36.55
C SER A 773 -4.43 -15.06 -35.36
N SER A 774 -3.50 -15.31 -34.46
CA SER A 774 -3.27 -14.49 -33.27
C SER A 774 -1.79 -14.43 -32.92
N ILE A 775 -1.44 -13.40 -32.16
CA ILE A 775 -0.15 -13.28 -31.49
C ILE A 775 -0.17 -14.20 -30.26
N THR A 776 0.91 -14.93 -30.03
CA THR A 776 1.09 -15.71 -28.78
C THR A 776 1.21 -14.83 -27.57
N GLY A 777 1.23 -15.39 -26.38
CA GLY A 777 1.60 -14.67 -25.16
C GLY A 777 3.05 -14.17 -25.24
N ILE A 778 3.23 -12.87 -25.38
CA ILE A 778 4.55 -12.21 -25.30
C ILE A 778 4.75 -11.78 -23.83
N TYR A 779 5.82 -12.23 -23.20
CA TYR A 779 6.12 -11.99 -21.79
C TYR A 779 7.12 -10.85 -21.59
N GLU A 780 8.13 -10.78 -22.45
CA GLU A 780 9.17 -9.78 -22.36
C GLU A 780 9.64 -9.36 -23.74
N VAL A 781 9.89 -8.06 -23.91
CA VAL A 781 10.51 -7.49 -25.11
C VAL A 781 11.70 -6.66 -24.67
N ARG A 782 12.89 -7.02 -25.14
CA ARG A 782 14.16 -6.44 -24.69
C ARG A 782 15.03 -6.01 -25.84
N LEU A 783 15.50 -4.75 -25.81
CA LEU A 783 16.59 -4.30 -26.64
C LEU A 783 17.92 -4.64 -25.99
N MET A 784 18.85 -5.19 -26.78
CA MET A 784 20.17 -5.63 -26.31
C MET A 784 21.27 -5.00 -27.16
N LYS A 785 22.44 -4.83 -26.53
CA LYS A 785 23.69 -4.42 -27.19
C LYS A 785 24.17 -5.44 -28.19
#